data_83cc8ee3414bc07729308e466699d8fb
#
_entry.id   83cc8ee3414bc07729308e466699d8fb
#
_cell.length_a   1.000
_cell.length_b   1.000
_cell.length_c   1.000
_cell.angle_alpha   90.00
_cell.angle_beta   90.00
_cell.angle_gamma   90.00
#
_symmetry.space_group_name_H-M   'P 1'
#
loop_
_entity.id
_entity.type
_entity.pdbx_description
1 polymer ?
#
loop_
_entity_poly.entity_id
_entity_poly.type
_entity_poly.pdbx_seq_one_letter_code
_entity_poly.pdbx_strand_id
1 'polypeptide(L)'
;MPFVRIALPVPLYRYFDYILPASMKVVVGARVLVPFGAQKRVGVVVDVVEQTDVPKEQLKPVLGCLDDTSLFSPESWQFLSWAANYYHAPLGEVLSQALPVKLRQGESAVEKQKIFWKPTALGEQALAQGLLKRSKKQLEALQAAKNGMEKGNNPFGSGIWSALKAKEYITEIAQEPEIQTWQQQLVDKPIVNKADRLILNTQQALVFSQLKFTQGFVAWLLDGVTGSGKTEIYLQFIEEILNQGKQVLVLVPEIGLTPQTVSRFQARFNVVIDVLHSNLNDTQRLHVWQRARSGQSAVIIGTRSALFTQFADLGAIIIDEKHDASFKQQDGWRYHARDLAVVYAKQLNIPVLMGSATPCLESLNNVQQGKYQRLCLSEKANQSTALQQHVIDLKHQSMRNGLSEILIKRMQAHLEKGNQVLLFLNRRGFAPVLLCHECGWMAECRHCDKPYTYHQQHNVLRCHHCSAQKPIPRQCGNCGSTQLITTGLGTEQLEDTLKTVFPNYGIARIDRDTTARKGKLEGYLADIQQGKSQILIGTQMLAKGHHFPNVTLVALVNVDSALFSLDFRAEERLAQLYMQVAGRAGRGAQQGEVLLQTHYPENPLLQSLLQQGYNQFALNALVLRKAMRLPPFSSQALFKAQSRHSEDAEHLLAKFSEYLQQVKRDMAPELQILGPMPAPFSKKAGQYRWQLLLQHPSRATLHQVLTAFERDQADQATKVRWILDVDPLDLS
;
A
#
# COMPACT_ATOMS: atom_id res chain seq x y z
N MET A 1 14.84 -34.03 -26.65
CA MET A 1 15.33 -32.98 -25.76
C MET A 1 14.11 -32.47 -25.02
N PRO A 2 14.11 -32.37 -23.71
CA PRO A 2 12.99 -31.82 -22.97
C PRO A 2 12.85 -30.34 -23.26
N PHE A 3 11.62 -29.85 -23.13
CA PHE A 3 11.28 -28.43 -23.23
C PHE A 3 10.92 -27.93 -21.87
N VAL A 4 11.15 -26.63 -21.65
CA VAL A 4 10.78 -25.96 -20.42
C VAL A 4 9.74 -24.88 -20.72
N ARG A 5 8.63 -24.94 -20.00
CA ARG A 5 7.54 -23.98 -20.08
C ARG A 5 7.77 -22.87 -19.07
N ILE A 6 7.79 -21.62 -19.53
CA ILE A 6 8.24 -20.47 -18.76
C ILE A 6 7.16 -19.38 -18.74
N ALA A 7 6.89 -18.86 -17.54
CA ALA A 7 6.09 -17.65 -17.34
C ALA A 7 7.00 -16.43 -17.41
N LEU A 8 6.77 -15.55 -18.40
CA LEU A 8 7.51 -14.31 -18.60
C LEU A 8 6.72 -13.10 -18.05
N PRO A 9 7.40 -12.04 -17.56
CA PRO A 9 6.74 -10.82 -17.12
C PRO A 9 6.27 -9.96 -18.30
N VAL A 10 5.28 -10.45 -19.00
CA VAL A 10 4.63 -9.81 -20.15
C VAL A 10 3.12 -9.91 -19.99
N PRO A 11 2.34 -8.94 -20.52
CA PRO A 11 0.88 -8.94 -20.40
C PRO A 11 0.21 -9.89 -21.38
N LEU A 12 0.64 -11.18 -21.39
CA LEU A 12 0.11 -12.24 -22.24
C LEU A 12 -0.29 -13.41 -21.38
N TYR A 13 -1.48 -13.94 -21.65
CA TYR A 13 -2.11 -15.04 -20.88
C TYR A 13 -1.65 -16.42 -21.32
N ARG A 14 -0.41 -16.53 -21.76
CA ARG A 14 0.19 -17.78 -22.23
C ARG A 14 1.59 -17.98 -21.66
N TYR A 15 2.03 -19.22 -21.65
CA TYR A 15 3.39 -19.61 -21.35
C TYR A 15 4.24 -19.66 -22.61
N PHE A 16 5.55 -19.72 -22.45
CA PHE A 16 6.50 -19.75 -23.53
C PHE A 16 7.39 -20.98 -23.38
N ASP A 17 7.44 -21.81 -24.42
CA ASP A 17 8.24 -23.03 -24.42
C ASP A 17 9.64 -22.73 -24.99
N TYR A 18 10.66 -23.28 -24.32
CA TYR A 18 12.07 -23.19 -24.71
C TYR A 18 12.74 -24.54 -24.69
N ILE A 19 13.81 -24.69 -25.46
CA ILE A 19 14.64 -25.91 -25.45
C ILE A 19 15.47 -25.91 -24.15
N LEU A 20 15.42 -27.00 -23.41
CA LEU A 20 16.29 -27.21 -22.24
C LEU A 20 17.59 -27.89 -22.72
N PRO A 21 18.76 -27.19 -22.63
CA PRO A 21 20.04 -27.82 -22.96
C PRO A 21 20.34 -29.01 -22.03
N ALA A 22 20.92 -30.08 -22.57
CA ALA A 22 21.22 -31.31 -21.81
C ALA A 22 22.18 -31.07 -20.60
N SER A 23 22.95 -29.99 -20.63
CA SER A 23 23.85 -29.59 -19.55
C SER A 23 23.16 -28.86 -18.41
N MET A 24 21.87 -28.52 -18.55
CA MET A 24 21.12 -27.73 -17.54
C MET A 24 20.06 -28.62 -16.88
N LYS A 25 19.90 -28.41 -15.57
CA LYS A 25 18.79 -28.92 -14.78
C LYS A 25 17.98 -27.74 -14.28
N VAL A 26 16.68 -27.83 -14.36
CA VAL A 26 15.75 -26.79 -13.87
C VAL A 26 14.66 -27.43 -13.01
N VAL A 27 14.14 -26.68 -12.09
CA VAL A 27 13.02 -27.06 -11.24
C VAL A 27 11.89 -26.04 -11.37
N VAL A 28 10.65 -26.47 -11.17
CA VAL A 28 9.48 -25.56 -11.16
C VAL A 28 9.67 -24.52 -10.07
N GLY A 29 9.39 -23.25 -10.40
CA GLY A 29 9.59 -22.12 -9.48
C GLY A 29 11.02 -21.53 -9.48
N ALA A 30 11.99 -22.12 -10.19
CA ALA A 30 13.31 -21.54 -10.42
C ALA A 30 13.25 -20.47 -11.52
N ARG A 31 14.15 -19.49 -11.45
CA ARG A 31 14.32 -18.47 -12.48
C ARG A 31 15.29 -18.93 -13.55
N VAL A 32 14.99 -18.58 -14.76
CA VAL A 32 15.84 -18.84 -15.92
C VAL A 32 16.00 -17.58 -16.77
N LEU A 33 17.15 -17.44 -17.40
CA LEU A 33 17.42 -16.38 -18.36
C LEU A 33 17.13 -16.91 -19.77
N VAL A 34 16.27 -16.23 -20.51
CA VAL A 34 15.84 -16.62 -21.85
C VAL A 34 15.88 -15.46 -22.84
N PRO A 35 16.07 -15.73 -24.13
CA PRO A 35 15.93 -14.73 -25.19
C PRO A 35 14.45 -14.47 -25.45
N PHE A 36 14.04 -13.20 -25.45
CA PHE A 36 12.67 -12.79 -25.81
C PHE A 36 12.71 -11.53 -26.70
N GLY A 37 12.31 -11.69 -27.94
CA GLY A 37 12.54 -10.69 -28.99
C GLY A 37 14.04 -10.40 -29.17
N ALA A 38 14.43 -9.15 -29.08
CA ALA A 38 15.82 -8.66 -29.12
C ALA A 38 16.48 -8.58 -27.72
N GLN A 39 15.77 -8.94 -26.67
CA GLN A 39 16.24 -8.81 -25.28
C GLN A 39 16.39 -10.16 -24.61
N LYS A 40 17.16 -10.19 -23.51
CA LYS A 40 17.17 -11.30 -22.55
C LYS A 40 16.23 -10.95 -21.42
N ARG A 41 15.43 -11.92 -20.97
CA ARG A 41 14.51 -11.74 -19.85
C ARG A 41 14.65 -12.87 -18.84
N VAL A 42 14.39 -12.51 -17.59
CA VAL A 42 14.26 -13.50 -16.51
C VAL A 42 12.81 -13.95 -16.48
N GLY A 43 12.59 -15.25 -16.58
CA GLY A 43 11.30 -15.90 -16.42
C GLY A 43 11.34 -16.92 -15.30
N VAL A 44 10.19 -17.45 -14.92
CA VAL A 44 10.02 -18.48 -13.90
C VAL A 44 9.56 -19.77 -14.57
N VAL A 45 10.20 -20.88 -14.26
CA VAL A 45 9.84 -22.20 -14.76
C VAL A 45 8.50 -22.63 -14.18
N VAL A 46 7.55 -22.97 -15.07
CA VAL A 46 6.22 -23.45 -14.70
C VAL A 46 6.14 -24.96 -14.81
N ASP A 47 6.77 -25.51 -15.83
CA ASP A 47 6.71 -26.95 -16.11
C ASP A 47 7.91 -27.40 -16.97
N VAL A 48 8.20 -28.70 -16.96
CA VAL A 48 9.17 -29.37 -17.85
C VAL A 48 8.40 -30.41 -18.63
N VAL A 49 8.33 -30.26 -19.94
CA VAL A 49 7.49 -31.08 -20.81
C VAL A 49 8.34 -31.80 -21.87
N GLU A 50 7.89 -32.97 -22.29
CA GLU A 50 8.56 -33.76 -23.35
C GLU A 50 8.11 -33.33 -24.76
N GLN A 51 6.94 -32.71 -24.88
CA GLN A 51 6.33 -32.30 -26.15
C GLN A 51 5.86 -30.86 -26.07
N THR A 52 5.87 -30.18 -27.20
CA THR A 52 5.36 -28.78 -27.34
C THR A 52 4.69 -28.64 -28.71
N ASP A 53 3.65 -27.78 -28.74
CA ASP A 53 2.96 -27.42 -29.99
C ASP A 53 3.70 -26.33 -30.79
N VAL A 54 4.77 -25.78 -30.24
CA VAL A 54 5.55 -24.74 -30.91
C VAL A 54 6.48 -25.34 -31.97
N PRO A 55 6.47 -24.84 -33.22
CA PRO A 55 7.38 -25.32 -34.25
C PRO A 55 8.86 -25.23 -33.83
N LYS A 56 9.63 -26.30 -34.11
CA LYS A 56 11.04 -26.39 -33.66
C LYS A 56 11.91 -25.21 -34.10
N GLU A 57 11.63 -24.61 -35.24
CA GLU A 57 12.36 -23.50 -35.81
C GLU A 57 12.14 -22.18 -35.00
N GLN A 58 11.05 -22.13 -34.25
CA GLN A 58 10.71 -20.96 -33.39
C GLN A 58 11.25 -21.09 -31.97
N LEU A 59 11.60 -22.33 -31.57
CA LEU A 59 12.09 -22.63 -30.24
C LEU A 59 13.54 -22.14 -30.07
N LYS A 60 13.78 -21.41 -29.00
CA LYS A 60 15.11 -20.91 -28.60
C LYS A 60 15.59 -21.67 -27.36
N PRO A 61 16.91 -21.82 -27.16
CA PRO A 61 17.43 -22.46 -25.96
C PRO A 61 17.36 -21.51 -24.76
N VAL A 62 17.23 -22.10 -23.56
CA VAL A 62 17.47 -21.40 -22.30
C VAL A 62 18.93 -20.96 -22.23
N LEU A 63 19.20 -19.72 -21.83
CA LEU A 63 20.55 -19.16 -21.77
C LEU A 63 21.27 -19.48 -20.46
N GLY A 64 20.52 -19.67 -19.36
CA GLY A 64 21.09 -19.99 -18.06
C GLY A 64 20.03 -20.25 -17.01
N CYS A 65 20.33 -21.11 -16.05
CA CYS A 65 19.58 -21.32 -14.83
C CYS A 65 20.13 -20.40 -13.75
N LEU A 66 19.26 -19.68 -13.05
CA LEU A 66 19.64 -18.72 -12.01
C LEU A 66 19.50 -19.28 -10.59
N ASP A 67 18.70 -20.34 -10.44
CA ASP A 67 18.41 -20.95 -9.14
C ASP A 67 18.42 -22.47 -9.25
N ASP A 68 19.04 -23.15 -8.29
CA ASP A 68 19.08 -24.61 -8.21
C ASP A 68 17.82 -25.20 -7.54
N THR A 69 17.06 -24.36 -6.83
CA THR A 69 15.84 -24.73 -6.11
C THR A 69 14.73 -23.73 -6.41
N SER A 70 13.47 -24.12 -6.15
CA SER A 70 12.34 -23.21 -6.26
C SER A 70 12.51 -22.00 -5.33
N LEU A 71 12.16 -20.81 -5.83
CA LEU A 71 12.09 -19.60 -4.99
C LEU A 71 10.82 -19.52 -4.16
N PHE A 72 9.82 -20.34 -4.48
CA PHE A 72 8.51 -20.36 -3.85
C PHE A 72 8.31 -21.70 -3.14
N SER A 73 7.75 -21.66 -1.93
CA SER A 73 7.24 -22.88 -1.29
C SER A 73 6.03 -23.42 -2.08
N PRO A 74 5.65 -24.70 -1.91
CA PRO A 74 4.45 -25.26 -2.58
C PRO A 74 3.20 -24.42 -2.28
N GLU A 75 3.03 -23.96 -1.06
CA GLU A 75 1.90 -23.13 -0.63
C GLU A 75 1.95 -21.74 -1.27
N SER A 76 3.14 -21.12 -1.34
CA SER A 76 3.32 -19.83 -2.03
C SER A 76 3.05 -19.96 -3.52
N TRP A 77 3.49 -21.05 -4.15
CA TRP A 77 3.20 -21.32 -5.55
C TRP A 77 1.69 -21.46 -5.82
N GLN A 78 1.02 -22.28 -5.00
CA GLN A 78 -0.42 -22.46 -5.08
C GLN A 78 -1.16 -21.14 -4.86
N PHE A 79 -0.74 -20.35 -3.87
CA PHE A 79 -1.28 -19.03 -3.57
C PHE A 79 -1.16 -18.07 -4.76
N LEU A 80 0.03 -17.94 -5.36
CA LEU A 80 0.26 -17.04 -6.47
C LEU A 80 -0.48 -17.48 -7.74
N SER A 81 -0.54 -18.79 -7.99
CA SER A 81 -1.32 -19.35 -9.09
C SER A 81 -2.82 -19.10 -8.92
N TRP A 82 -3.33 -19.28 -7.69
CA TRP A 82 -4.71 -18.95 -7.35
C TRP A 82 -4.98 -17.45 -7.55
N ALA A 83 -4.06 -16.59 -7.11
CA ALA A 83 -4.19 -15.15 -7.23
C ALA A 83 -4.19 -14.68 -8.69
N ALA A 84 -3.34 -15.28 -9.55
CA ALA A 84 -3.34 -15.03 -10.98
C ALA A 84 -4.70 -15.36 -11.62
N ASN A 85 -5.26 -16.52 -11.30
CA ASN A 85 -6.58 -16.94 -11.79
C ASN A 85 -7.71 -16.04 -11.25
N TYR A 86 -7.67 -15.69 -9.96
CA TYR A 86 -8.71 -14.86 -9.35
C TYR A 86 -8.76 -13.43 -9.92
N TYR A 87 -7.60 -12.80 -10.10
CA TYR A 87 -7.52 -11.45 -10.66
C TYR A 87 -7.46 -11.42 -12.18
N HIS A 88 -7.55 -12.58 -12.84
CA HIS A 88 -7.41 -12.70 -14.29
C HIS A 88 -6.18 -11.94 -14.77
N ALA A 89 -5.03 -12.28 -14.20
CA ALA A 89 -3.75 -11.65 -14.48
C ALA A 89 -2.73 -12.66 -15.02
N PRO A 90 -1.89 -12.28 -16.00
CA PRO A 90 -0.86 -13.16 -16.53
C PRO A 90 0.05 -13.69 -15.41
N LEU A 91 0.19 -15.02 -15.29
CA LEU A 91 0.98 -15.63 -14.21
C LEU A 91 2.42 -15.12 -14.17
N GLY A 92 3.02 -14.82 -15.32
CA GLY A 92 4.37 -14.26 -15.38
C GLY A 92 4.50 -12.88 -14.74
N GLU A 93 3.47 -12.03 -14.84
CA GLU A 93 3.44 -10.75 -14.14
C GLU A 93 3.28 -10.94 -12.63
N VAL A 94 2.41 -11.86 -12.21
CA VAL A 94 2.16 -12.17 -10.79
C VAL A 94 3.42 -12.70 -10.12
N LEU A 95 4.05 -13.74 -10.69
CA LEU A 95 5.28 -14.32 -10.17
C LEU A 95 6.43 -13.30 -10.15
N SER A 96 6.57 -12.51 -11.21
CA SER A 96 7.58 -11.46 -11.25
C SER A 96 7.35 -10.40 -10.17
N GLN A 97 6.13 -9.90 -9.98
CA GLN A 97 5.84 -8.89 -8.95
C GLN A 97 5.96 -9.44 -7.52
N ALA A 98 5.82 -10.73 -7.32
CA ALA A 98 6.05 -11.39 -6.04
C ALA A 98 7.54 -11.45 -5.64
N LEU A 99 8.46 -11.19 -6.58
CA LEU A 99 9.90 -11.18 -6.32
C LEU A 99 10.46 -9.75 -6.18
N PRO A 100 11.48 -9.51 -5.34
CA PRO A 100 12.25 -8.27 -5.32
C PRO A 100 12.80 -7.90 -6.71
N VAL A 101 12.93 -6.59 -6.97
CA VAL A 101 13.41 -6.08 -8.28
C VAL A 101 14.76 -6.69 -8.67
N LYS A 102 15.69 -6.80 -7.73
CA LYS A 102 17.01 -7.40 -7.96
C LYS A 102 16.94 -8.85 -8.44
N LEU A 103 16.00 -9.63 -7.90
CA LEU A 103 15.79 -11.01 -8.35
C LEU A 103 15.22 -11.03 -9.79
N ARG A 104 14.34 -10.10 -10.15
CA ARG A 104 13.84 -9.95 -11.53
C ARG A 104 14.94 -9.59 -12.52
N GLN A 105 16.02 -8.97 -12.05
CA GLN A 105 17.20 -8.59 -12.83
C GLN A 105 18.25 -9.70 -12.92
N GLY A 106 18.04 -10.86 -12.25
CA GLY A 106 18.95 -12.00 -12.27
C GLY A 106 19.97 -12.03 -11.14
N GLU A 107 19.87 -11.16 -10.13
CA GLU A 107 20.70 -11.25 -8.93
C GLU A 107 20.42 -12.54 -8.15
N SER A 108 21.42 -13.00 -7.36
CA SER A 108 21.31 -14.21 -6.54
C SER A 108 20.22 -14.12 -5.49
N ALA A 109 19.46 -15.19 -5.31
CA ALA A 109 18.48 -15.34 -4.23
C ALA A 109 19.12 -15.67 -2.88
N VAL A 110 20.35 -16.17 -2.89
CA VAL A 110 21.14 -16.46 -1.70
C VAL A 110 22.06 -15.29 -1.40
N GLU A 111 22.33 -15.02 -0.12
CA GLU A 111 23.33 -14.02 0.26
C GLU A 111 24.68 -14.36 -0.38
N LYS A 112 25.32 -13.33 -0.95
CA LYS A 112 26.63 -13.52 -1.60
C LYS A 112 27.64 -13.95 -0.54
N GLN A 113 28.49 -14.91 -0.91
CA GLN A 113 29.63 -15.28 -0.09
C GLN A 113 30.45 -14.04 0.24
N LYS A 114 30.80 -13.89 1.51
CA LYS A 114 31.69 -12.83 1.94
C LYS A 114 33.11 -13.23 1.63
N ILE A 115 33.84 -12.36 0.94
CA ILE A 115 35.24 -12.59 0.62
C ILE A 115 36.09 -11.94 1.73
N PHE A 116 36.90 -12.74 2.36
CA PHE A 116 37.83 -12.29 3.38
C PHE A 116 39.26 -12.37 2.87
N TRP A 117 40.08 -11.40 3.27
CA TRP A 117 41.51 -11.48 3.14
C TRP A 117 42.05 -12.29 4.29
N LYS A 118 42.85 -13.34 3.98
CA LYS A 118 43.62 -14.09 5.00
C LYS A 118 45.08 -14.14 4.62
N PRO A 119 46.00 -14.12 5.60
CA PRO A 119 47.42 -14.29 5.34
C PRO A 119 47.68 -15.68 4.77
N THR A 120 48.62 -15.77 3.84
CA THR A 120 49.23 -17.03 3.41
C THR A 120 50.35 -17.43 4.39
N ALA A 121 50.96 -18.61 4.26
CA ALA A 121 52.12 -19.00 5.03
C ALA A 121 53.28 -18.00 4.88
N LEU A 122 53.48 -17.45 3.67
CA LEU A 122 54.46 -16.37 3.42
C LEU A 122 54.08 -15.07 4.13
N GLY A 123 52.77 -14.74 4.19
CA GLY A 123 52.29 -13.58 4.92
C GLY A 123 52.49 -13.69 6.43
N GLU A 124 52.27 -14.87 7.00
CA GLU A 124 52.54 -15.13 8.42
C GLU A 124 54.01 -15.05 8.75
N GLN A 125 54.90 -15.61 7.90
CA GLN A 125 56.33 -15.46 8.02
C GLN A 125 56.76 -13.99 7.92
N ALA A 126 56.20 -13.23 6.98
CA ALA A 126 56.51 -11.81 6.83
C ALA A 126 56.10 -10.99 8.07
N LEU A 127 55.01 -11.35 8.74
CA LEU A 127 54.62 -10.78 10.04
C LEU A 127 55.59 -11.13 11.14
N ALA A 128 55.98 -12.42 11.27
CA ALA A 128 56.88 -12.91 12.30
C ALA A 128 58.30 -12.34 12.16
N GLN A 129 58.81 -12.23 10.94
CA GLN A 129 60.12 -11.69 10.61
C GLN A 129 60.20 -10.17 10.52
N GLY A 130 59.04 -9.48 10.61
CA GLY A 130 58.97 -8.02 10.56
C GLY A 130 59.38 -7.41 9.20
N LEU A 131 59.17 -8.13 8.08
CA LEU A 131 59.59 -7.71 6.74
C LEU A 131 58.89 -6.44 6.25
N LEU A 132 57.77 -6.06 6.86
CA LEU A 132 56.98 -4.88 6.49
C LEU A 132 57.18 -3.66 7.40
N LYS A 133 58.26 -3.64 8.23
CA LYS A 133 58.54 -2.52 9.18
C LYS A 133 58.58 -1.14 8.50
N ARG A 134 59.03 -1.06 7.22
CA ARG A 134 59.08 0.18 6.44
C ARG A 134 57.74 0.58 5.79
N SER A 135 56.76 -0.31 5.82
CA SER A 135 55.44 -0.11 5.17
C SER A 135 54.28 -0.27 6.16
N LYS A 136 54.20 0.66 7.14
CA LYS A 136 53.24 0.63 8.26
C LYS A 136 51.81 0.21 7.85
N LYS A 137 51.29 0.83 6.79
CA LYS A 137 49.93 0.54 6.31
C LYS A 137 49.77 -0.89 5.76
N GLN A 138 50.78 -1.45 5.11
CA GLN A 138 50.76 -2.86 4.68
C GLN A 138 50.84 -3.81 5.85
N LEU A 139 51.61 -3.46 6.89
CA LEU A 139 51.72 -4.24 8.13
C LEU A 139 50.36 -4.27 8.85
N GLU A 140 49.76 -3.11 9.04
CA GLU A 140 48.41 -2.98 9.66
C GLU A 140 47.33 -3.76 8.88
N ALA A 141 47.33 -3.67 7.55
CA ALA A 141 46.42 -4.42 6.71
C ALA A 141 46.63 -5.94 6.78
N LEU A 142 47.90 -6.39 6.82
CA LEU A 142 48.22 -7.82 6.95
C LEU A 142 47.88 -8.36 8.35
N GLN A 143 48.03 -7.55 9.40
CA GLN A 143 47.57 -7.88 10.75
C GLN A 143 46.05 -7.95 10.83
N ALA A 144 45.33 -7.01 10.18
CA ALA A 144 43.88 -7.04 10.08
C ALA A 144 43.38 -8.28 9.31
N ALA A 145 44.08 -8.68 8.24
CA ALA A 145 43.77 -9.90 7.50
C ALA A 145 43.92 -11.16 8.37
N LYS A 146 44.83 -11.19 9.34
CA LYS A 146 44.99 -12.31 10.30
C LYS A 146 43.70 -12.47 11.16
N ASN A 147 43.04 -11.38 11.49
CA ASN A 147 41.81 -11.37 12.27
C ASN A 147 40.54 -11.55 11.38
N GLY A 148 40.72 -11.78 10.08
CA GLY A 148 39.62 -11.94 9.14
C GLY A 148 39.04 -10.60 8.66
N MET A 149 39.69 -9.93 7.70
CA MET A 149 39.23 -8.66 7.12
C MET A 149 38.34 -8.91 5.91
N GLU A 150 37.11 -8.45 5.98
CA GLU A 150 36.16 -8.51 4.87
C GLU A 150 36.57 -7.55 3.74
N LYS A 151 36.63 -8.05 2.49
CA LYS A 151 37.07 -7.30 1.31
C LYS A 151 36.18 -6.06 1.03
N GLY A 152 34.89 -6.16 1.31
CA GLY A 152 33.89 -5.09 1.06
C GLY A 152 33.83 -4.02 2.15
N ASN A 153 34.35 -4.30 3.35
CA ASN A 153 34.25 -3.39 4.50
C ASN A 153 35.62 -3.26 5.16
N ASN A 154 36.55 -2.59 4.49
CA ASN A 154 37.91 -2.45 4.99
C ASN A 154 38.36 -0.97 4.95
N PRO A 155 39.15 -0.51 5.93
CA PRO A 155 39.62 0.86 6.03
C PRO A 155 40.84 1.17 5.15
N PHE A 156 41.41 0.16 4.48
CA PHE A 156 42.65 0.30 3.71
C PHE A 156 42.35 0.48 2.21
N GLY A 157 43.15 1.30 1.53
CA GLY A 157 42.97 1.53 0.09
C GLY A 157 43.27 0.28 -0.75
N SER A 158 42.63 0.15 -1.92
CA SER A 158 42.79 -0.99 -2.84
C SER A 158 44.23 -1.27 -3.24
N GLY A 159 45.08 -0.26 -3.37
CA GLY A 159 46.51 -0.38 -3.70
C GLY A 159 47.33 -1.15 -2.65
N ILE A 160 46.95 -1.06 -1.36
CA ILE A 160 47.61 -1.79 -0.29
C ILE A 160 47.34 -3.30 -0.41
N TRP A 161 46.09 -3.66 -0.69
CA TRP A 161 45.68 -5.04 -0.89
C TRP A 161 46.29 -5.65 -2.15
N SER A 162 46.34 -4.88 -3.24
CA SER A 162 46.99 -5.30 -4.49
C SER A 162 48.47 -5.54 -4.30
N ALA A 163 49.15 -4.70 -3.51
CA ALA A 163 50.56 -4.87 -3.22
C ALA A 163 50.85 -6.10 -2.30
N LEU A 164 49.98 -6.36 -1.32
CA LEU A 164 50.09 -7.56 -0.47
C LEU A 164 49.74 -8.84 -1.28
N LYS A 165 48.80 -8.79 -2.20
CA LYS A 165 48.46 -9.90 -3.09
C LYS A 165 49.62 -10.19 -4.09
N ALA A 166 50.22 -9.16 -4.66
CA ALA A 166 51.36 -9.29 -5.57
C ALA A 166 52.60 -9.89 -4.87
N LYS A 167 52.73 -9.76 -3.55
CA LYS A 167 53.78 -10.40 -2.72
C LYS A 167 53.36 -11.79 -2.24
N GLU A 168 52.18 -12.27 -2.63
CA GLU A 168 51.59 -13.53 -2.17
C GLU A 168 51.43 -13.62 -0.64
N TYR A 169 51.36 -12.48 0.08
CA TYR A 169 51.21 -12.45 1.52
C TYR A 169 49.76 -12.65 1.98
N ILE A 170 48.77 -12.47 1.06
CA ILE A 170 47.36 -12.67 1.34
C ILE A 170 46.68 -13.47 0.22
N THR A 171 45.67 -14.19 0.62
CA THR A 171 44.73 -14.89 -0.30
C THR A 171 43.30 -14.48 -0.02
N GLU A 172 42.48 -14.61 -1.02
CA GLU A 172 41.01 -14.41 -0.92
C GLU A 172 40.37 -15.74 -0.52
N ILE A 173 39.62 -15.75 0.58
CA ILE A 173 38.84 -16.90 1.00
C ILE A 173 37.38 -16.48 0.96
N ALA A 174 36.59 -17.18 0.13
CA ALA A 174 35.14 -17.06 0.15
C ALA A 174 34.61 -17.84 1.36
N GLN A 175 33.89 -17.17 2.22
CA GLN A 175 33.22 -17.76 3.36
C GLN A 175 31.72 -17.61 3.18
N GLU A 176 31.00 -18.71 3.26
CA GLU A 176 29.55 -18.65 3.28
C GLU A 176 29.09 -17.87 4.52
N PRO A 177 28.09 -17.00 4.38
CA PRO A 177 27.55 -16.32 5.55
C PRO A 177 26.97 -17.35 6.51
N GLU A 178 27.36 -17.28 7.77
CA GLU A 178 26.75 -18.09 8.81
C GLU A 178 25.33 -17.59 9.04
N ILE A 179 24.36 -18.37 8.58
CA ILE A 179 22.94 -18.04 8.71
C ILE A 179 22.48 -18.48 10.09
N GLN A 180 22.31 -17.51 10.99
CA GLN A 180 21.71 -17.73 12.30
C GLN A 180 20.24 -17.37 12.26
N THR A 181 19.38 -18.31 12.63
CA THR A 181 17.94 -18.02 12.76
C THR A 181 17.69 -16.99 13.87
N TRP A 182 16.53 -16.33 13.83
CA TRP A 182 16.20 -15.32 14.84
C TRP A 182 16.23 -15.87 16.29
N GLN A 183 15.91 -17.17 16.47
CA GLN A 183 16.02 -17.85 17.78
C GLN A 183 17.49 -17.95 18.23
N GLN A 184 18.39 -18.35 17.32
CA GLN A 184 19.82 -18.45 17.62
C GLN A 184 20.46 -17.09 17.94
N GLN A 185 19.93 -16.01 17.38
CA GLN A 185 20.42 -14.64 17.64
C GLN A 185 19.99 -14.08 19.00
N LEU A 186 19.04 -14.70 19.69
CA LEU A 186 18.57 -14.22 20.99
C LEU A 186 19.61 -14.34 22.10
N VAL A 187 20.51 -15.32 22.04
CA VAL A 187 21.62 -15.55 22.99
C VAL A 187 21.22 -15.19 24.43
N ASP A 188 20.45 -16.03 25.09
CA ASP A 188 20.00 -15.89 26.48
C ASP A 188 19.05 -14.68 26.77
N LYS A 189 18.65 -13.93 25.77
CA LYS A 189 17.65 -12.86 25.94
C LYS A 189 16.23 -13.39 25.84
N PRO A 190 15.30 -12.91 26.68
CA PRO A 190 13.89 -13.23 26.50
C PRO A 190 13.39 -12.61 25.19
N ILE A 191 12.40 -13.25 24.54
CA ILE A 191 11.77 -12.73 23.32
C ILE A 191 11.20 -11.32 23.53
N VAL A 192 10.62 -11.09 24.70
CA VAL A 192 9.90 -9.86 25.06
C VAL A 192 10.64 -9.10 26.15
N ASN A 193 10.72 -7.78 25.96
CA ASN A 193 11.10 -6.86 27.04
C ASN A 193 9.89 -6.68 27.96
N LYS A 194 9.91 -7.30 29.15
CA LYS A 194 8.80 -7.28 30.10
C LYS A 194 8.44 -5.87 30.60
N ALA A 195 9.39 -4.95 30.63
CA ALA A 195 9.15 -3.56 31.06
C ALA A 195 8.12 -2.81 30.17
N ASP A 196 8.03 -3.19 28.91
CA ASP A 196 7.12 -2.55 27.95
C ASP A 196 5.78 -3.27 27.76
N ARG A 197 5.53 -4.35 28.50
CA ARG A 197 4.29 -5.11 28.43
C ARG A 197 3.20 -4.45 29.27
N LEU A 198 2.14 -3.98 28.58
CA LEU A 198 0.98 -3.39 29.26
C LEU A 198 0.04 -4.48 29.80
N ILE A 199 -0.60 -4.17 30.94
CA ILE A 199 -1.65 -5.02 31.51
C ILE A 199 -2.93 -4.80 30.70
N LEU A 200 -3.52 -5.88 30.22
CA LEU A 200 -4.79 -5.84 29.50
C LEU A 200 -5.95 -5.53 30.46
N ASN A 201 -6.86 -4.65 30.03
CA ASN A 201 -8.14 -4.51 30.72
C ASN A 201 -9.03 -5.74 30.49
N THR A 202 -10.15 -5.83 31.20
CA THR A 202 -11.06 -7.00 31.17
C THR A 202 -11.50 -7.32 29.73
N GLN A 203 -11.88 -6.34 28.94
CA GLN A 203 -12.35 -6.56 27.57
C GLN A 203 -11.21 -7.03 26.67
N GLN A 204 -10.03 -6.43 26.77
CA GLN A 204 -8.84 -6.84 26.03
C GLN A 204 -8.40 -8.26 26.43
N ALA A 205 -8.46 -8.61 27.70
CA ALA A 205 -8.11 -9.94 28.19
C ALA A 205 -9.05 -11.02 27.64
N LEU A 206 -10.37 -10.75 27.57
CA LEU A 206 -11.35 -11.64 26.94
C LEU A 206 -11.07 -11.85 25.45
N VAL A 207 -10.80 -10.77 24.72
CA VAL A 207 -10.43 -10.84 23.30
C VAL A 207 -9.13 -11.63 23.12
N PHE A 208 -8.12 -11.33 23.92
CA PHE A 208 -6.84 -12.00 23.83
C PHE A 208 -6.92 -13.51 24.15
N SER A 209 -7.76 -13.92 25.12
CA SER A 209 -7.95 -15.33 25.44
C SER A 209 -8.45 -16.16 24.26
N GLN A 210 -9.35 -15.59 23.43
CA GLN A 210 -9.82 -16.24 22.21
C GLN A 210 -8.72 -16.37 21.15
N LEU A 211 -7.87 -15.35 20.99
CA LEU A 211 -6.73 -15.37 20.08
C LEU A 211 -5.67 -16.39 20.50
N LYS A 212 -5.35 -16.46 21.79
CA LYS A 212 -4.32 -17.33 22.34
C LYS A 212 -4.59 -18.82 22.09
N PHE A 213 -5.84 -19.24 22.14
CA PHE A 213 -6.24 -20.64 21.92
C PHE A 213 -6.56 -20.95 20.45
N THR A 214 -6.29 -20.02 19.52
CA THR A 214 -6.53 -20.26 18.10
C THR A 214 -5.57 -21.32 17.55
N GLN A 215 -6.11 -22.36 16.95
CA GLN A 215 -5.37 -23.39 16.24
C GLN A 215 -5.80 -23.40 14.76
N GLY A 216 -4.82 -23.47 13.85
CA GLY A 216 -5.07 -23.48 12.42
C GLY A 216 -5.61 -22.16 11.88
N PHE A 217 -6.31 -22.24 10.76
CA PHE A 217 -6.84 -21.05 10.10
C PHE A 217 -8.10 -20.52 10.75
N VAL A 218 -8.03 -19.30 11.24
CA VAL A 218 -9.18 -18.47 11.62
C VAL A 218 -8.97 -17.06 11.10
N ALA A 219 -9.99 -16.48 10.47
CA ALA A 219 -9.99 -15.07 10.07
C ALA A 219 -10.68 -14.23 11.15
N TRP A 220 -9.88 -13.56 11.96
CA TRP A 220 -10.33 -12.71 13.05
C TRP A 220 -10.51 -11.26 12.58
N LEU A 221 -11.67 -10.67 12.84
CA LEU A 221 -11.92 -9.24 12.71
C LEU A 221 -11.90 -8.59 14.09
N LEU A 222 -10.81 -7.89 14.42
CA LEU A 222 -10.70 -7.08 15.63
C LEU A 222 -11.32 -5.71 15.38
N ASP A 223 -12.57 -5.57 15.72
CA ASP A 223 -13.35 -4.35 15.64
C ASP A 223 -13.22 -3.57 16.94
N GLY A 224 -12.39 -2.56 16.94
CA GLY A 224 -12.09 -1.80 18.15
C GLY A 224 -12.08 -0.32 17.90
N VAL A 225 -12.78 0.46 18.74
CA VAL A 225 -12.78 1.92 18.64
C VAL A 225 -11.38 2.50 18.66
N THR A 226 -11.21 3.70 18.13
CA THR A 226 -9.91 4.37 18.16
C THR A 226 -9.48 4.57 19.62
N GLY A 227 -8.26 4.12 19.94
CA GLY A 227 -7.74 4.17 21.32
C GLY A 227 -8.15 2.99 22.22
N SER A 228 -8.78 1.95 21.67
CA SER A 228 -9.13 0.74 22.45
C SER A 228 -7.94 -0.18 22.78
N GLY A 229 -6.72 0.15 22.31
CA GLY A 229 -5.52 -0.65 22.57
C GLY A 229 -5.32 -1.83 21.64
N LYS A 230 -5.88 -1.80 20.41
CA LYS A 230 -5.67 -2.86 19.41
C LYS A 230 -4.19 -3.24 19.23
N THR A 231 -3.29 -2.24 19.22
CA THR A 231 -1.85 -2.47 19.07
C THR A 231 -1.29 -3.37 20.17
N GLU A 232 -1.74 -3.23 21.41
CA GLU A 232 -1.31 -4.10 22.50
C GLU A 232 -1.76 -5.54 22.29
N ILE A 233 -2.99 -5.75 21.79
CA ILE A 233 -3.47 -7.07 21.40
C ILE A 233 -2.58 -7.68 20.31
N TYR A 234 -2.18 -6.89 19.30
CA TYR A 234 -1.26 -7.38 18.27
C TYR A 234 0.08 -7.78 18.87
N LEU A 235 0.66 -6.97 19.74
CA LEU A 235 1.96 -7.24 20.35
C LEU A 235 1.93 -8.51 21.20
N GLN A 236 0.88 -8.71 22.00
CA GLN A 236 0.74 -9.94 22.79
C GLN A 236 0.42 -11.16 21.93
N PHE A 237 -0.33 -11.01 20.84
CA PHE A 237 -0.54 -12.10 19.89
C PHE A 237 0.74 -12.49 19.15
N ILE A 238 1.56 -11.52 18.75
CA ILE A 238 2.89 -11.78 18.18
C ILE A 238 3.76 -12.55 19.16
N GLU A 239 3.78 -12.16 20.45
CA GLU A 239 4.50 -12.87 21.51
C GLU A 239 4.15 -14.37 21.54
N GLU A 240 2.85 -14.71 21.47
CA GLU A 240 2.40 -16.11 21.47
C GLU A 240 2.90 -16.88 20.22
N ILE A 241 2.92 -16.25 19.05
CA ILE A 241 3.40 -16.88 17.83
C ILE A 241 4.95 -17.05 17.85
N LEU A 242 5.67 -16.05 18.34
CA LEU A 242 7.11 -16.13 18.48
C LEU A 242 7.51 -17.19 19.52
N ASN A 243 6.75 -17.36 20.61
CA ASN A 243 6.95 -18.43 21.60
C ASN A 243 6.77 -19.83 20.99
N GLN A 244 6.04 -19.96 19.89
CA GLN A 244 5.92 -21.20 19.11
C GLN A 244 7.10 -21.39 18.13
N GLY A 245 8.08 -20.49 18.11
CA GLY A 245 9.23 -20.52 17.20
C GLY A 245 8.93 -20.03 15.79
N LYS A 246 7.74 -19.46 15.53
CA LYS A 246 7.28 -19.06 14.19
C LYS A 246 7.49 -17.58 13.91
N GLN A 247 7.50 -17.22 12.63
CA GLN A 247 7.63 -15.84 12.14
C GLN A 247 6.26 -15.16 12.01
N VAL A 248 6.24 -13.84 12.00
CA VAL A 248 5.00 -13.05 11.87
C VAL A 248 5.11 -12.00 10.77
N LEU A 249 4.07 -11.89 9.95
CA LEU A 249 3.90 -10.80 8.99
C LEU A 249 2.88 -9.78 9.51
N VAL A 250 3.29 -8.52 9.59
CA VAL A 250 2.42 -7.39 9.94
C VAL A 250 2.25 -6.48 8.74
N LEU A 251 1.04 -6.40 8.22
CA LEU A 251 0.68 -5.49 7.12
C LEU A 251 0.08 -4.22 7.69
N VAL A 252 0.65 -3.09 7.30
CA VAL A 252 0.16 -1.76 7.67
C VAL A 252 -0.05 -0.91 6.41
N PRO A 253 -1.00 0.06 6.44
CA PRO A 253 -1.11 1.03 5.36
C PRO A 253 0.20 1.81 5.18
N GLU A 254 0.48 2.28 3.97
CA GLU A 254 1.71 3.01 3.66
C GLU A 254 1.94 4.22 4.60
N ILE A 255 0.86 4.91 4.96
CA ILE A 255 0.87 6.06 5.89
C ILE A 255 0.98 5.61 7.37
N GLY A 256 0.60 4.36 7.68
CA GLY A 256 0.66 3.78 9.04
C GLY A 256 2.06 3.29 9.42
N LEU A 257 2.95 3.15 8.46
CA LEU A 257 4.33 2.71 8.69
C LEU A 257 5.22 3.89 9.14
N THR A 258 4.94 4.41 10.32
CA THR A 258 5.70 5.50 10.91
C THR A 258 6.88 4.98 11.75
N PRO A 259 7.95 5.79 11.93
CA PRO A 259 9.03 5.44 12.88
C PRO A 259 8.51 5.10 14.28
N GLN A 260 7.46 5.79 14.74
CA GLN A 260 6.81 5.52 16.02
C GLN A 260 6.15 4.15 16.08
N THR A 261 5.53 3.71 15.00
CA THR A 261 4.95 2.36 14.92
C THR A 261 6.05 1.32 15.01
N VAL A 262 7.11 1.44 14.20
CA VAL A 262 8.24 0.51 14.20
C VAL A 262 8.94 0.48 15.56
N SER A 263 9.20 1.63 16.17
CA SER A 263 9.88 1.71 17.47
C SER A 263 9.09 1.04 18.60
N ARG A 264 7.77 1.02 18.55
CA ARG A 264 6.94 0.27 19.54
C ARG A 264 7.19 -1.24 19.47
N PHE A 265 7.32 -1.79 18.26
CA PHE A 265 7.64 -3.21 18.09
C PHE A 265 9.07 -3.49 18.55
N GLN A 266 10.03 -2.63 18.17
CA GLN A 266 11.44 -2.78 18.55
C GLN A 266 11.67 -2.62 20.06
N ALA A 267 10.92 -1.78 20.74
CA ALA A 267 10.97 -1.66 22.20
C ALA A 267 10.40 -2.90 22.90
N ARG A 268 9.33 -3.51 22.33
CA ARG A 268 8.68 -4.69 22.90
C ARG A 268 9.48 -5.97 22.74
N PHE A 269 10.11 -6.20 21.60
CA PHE A 269 10.72 -7.47 21.23
C PHE A 269 12.25 -7.37 21.08
N ASN A 270 12.96 -8.34 21.63
CA ASN A 270 14.41 -8.47 21.49
C ASN A 270 14.83 -9.29 20.26
N VAL A 271 13.91 -9.52 19.32
CA VAL A 271 14.14 -10.27 18.09
C VAL A 271 14.43 -9.35 16.90
N VAL A 272 14.93 -9.90 15.81
CA VAL A 272 15.14 -9.16 14.57
C VAL A 272 13.79 -8.84 13.91
N ILE A 273 13.53 -7.54 13.76
CA ILE A 273 12.37 -6.98 13.11
C ILE A 273 12.82 -6.24 11.86
N ASP A 274 12.37 -6.70 10.70
CA ASP A 274 12.64 -6.04 9.43
C ASP A 274 11.42 -5.27 8.93
N VAL A 275 11.68 -4.19 8.18
CA VAL A 275 10.64 -3.29 7.68
C VAL A 275 10.71 -3.22 6.17
N LEU A 276 9.56 -3.40 5.49
CA LEU A 276 9.43 -3.31 4.03
C LEU A 276 8.51 -2.15 3.62
N HIS A 277 9.09 -1.10 3.03
CA HIS A 277 8.35 0.07 2.56
C HIS A 277 8.90 0.64 1.24
N SER A 278 8.17 1.58 0.65
CA SER A 278 8.51 2.18 -0.66
C SER A 278 9.85 2.93 -0.69
N ASN A 279 10.32 3.45 0.45
CA ASN A 279 11.57 4.22 0.54
C ASN A 279 12.85 3.37 0.63
N LEU A 280 12.73 2.04 0.78
CA LEU A 280 13.90 1.15 0.73
C LEU A 280 14.40 1.04 -0.72
N ASN A 281 15.74 1.03 -0.88
CA ASN A 281 16.33 0.70 -2.16
C ASN A 281 16.20 -0.81 -2.47
N ASP A 282 16.42 -1.17 -3.73
CA ASP A 282 16.20 -2.55 -4.21
C ASP A 282 17.13 -3.57 -3.52
N THR A 283 18.33 -3.18 -3.12
CA THR A 283 19.28 -4.03 -2.38
C THR A 283 18.79 -4.29 -0.96
N GLN A 284 18.33 -3.26 -0.26
CA GLN A 284 17.75 -3.41 1.07
C GLN A 284 16.52 -4.33 1.06
N ARG A 285 15.65 -4.17 0.06
CA ARG A 285 14.48 -5.05 -0.12
C ARG A 285 14.87 -6.51 -0.36
N LEU A 286 15.92 -6.74 -1.17
CA LEU A 286 16.45 -8.08 -1.39
C LEU A 286 16.99 -8.69 -0.08
N HIS A 287 17.74 -7.94 0.71
CA HIS A 287 18.28 -8.43 1.99
C HIS A 287 17.16 -8.78 2.99
N VAL A 288 16.10 -7.95 3.09
CA VAL A 288 14.94 -8.27 3.96
C VAL A 288 14.27 -9.57 3.48
N TRP A 289 14.08 -9.72 2.18
CA TRP A 289 13.49 -10.93 1.60
C TRP A 289 14.36 -12.18 1.88
N GLN A 290 15.68 -12.06 1.75
CA GLN A 290 16.63 -13.16 2.04
C GLN A 290 16.60 -13.54 3.52
N ARG A 291 16.63 -12.56 4.45
CA ARG A 291 16.56 -12.82 5.90
C ARG A 291 15.24 -13.44 6.34
N ALA A 292 14.12 -13.00 5.77
CA ALA A 292 12.82 -13.62 6.06
C ALA A 292 12.79 -15.09 5.60
N ARG A 293 13.26 -15.35 4.38
CA ARG A 293 13.30 -16.70 3.80
C ARG A 293 14.23 -17.65 4.54
N SER A 294 15.35 -17.16 5.05
CA SER A 294 16.30 -17.96 5.82
C SER A 294 15.99 -18.08 7.32
N GLY A 295 14.89 -17.46 7.79
CA GLY A 295 14.49 -17.48 9.20
C GLY A 295 15.33 -16.57 10.11
N GLN A 296 16.12 -15.65 9.56
CA GLN A 296 16.90 -14.68 10.34
C GLN A 296 16.02 -13.58 10.95
N SER A 297 14.92 -13.21 10.28
CA SER A 297 13.97 -12.21 10.77
C SER A 297 12.79 -12.89 11.44
N ALA A 298 12.42 -12.48 12.65
CA ALA A 298 11.27 -13.00 13.39
C ALA A 298 9.96 -12.31 12.95
N VAL A 299 10.01 -11.00 12.71
CA VAL A 299 8.85 -10.18 12.36
C VAL A 299 9.18 -9.33 11.14
N ILE A 300 8.29 -9.35 10.16
CA ILE A 300 8.32 -8.45 9.01
C ILE A 300 7.15 -7.48 9.14
N ILE A 301 7.43 -6.19 9.18
CA ILE A 301 6.41 -5.13 9.13
C ILE A 301 6.49 -4.48 7.76
N GLY A 302 5.37 -4.42 7.04
CA GLY A 302 5.44 -3.81 5.73
C GLY A 302 4.09 -3.40 5.15
N THR A 303 4.16 -2.79 3.97
CA THR A 303 2.97 -2.40 3.22
C THR A 303 2.47 -3.59 2.38
N ARG A 304 1.46 -3.37 1.53
CA ARG A 304 0.82 -4.43 0.73
C ARG A 304 1.77 -5.41 0.03
N SER A 305 2.94 -4.95 -0.45
CA SER A 305 3.90 -5.81 -1.16
C SER A 305 4.66 -6.77 -0.25
N ALA A 306 4.67 -6.51 1.07
CA ALA A 306 5.29 -7.41 2.04
C ALA A 306 4.58 -8.77 2.13
N LEU A 307 3.34 -8.86 1.66
CA LEU A 307 2.59 -10.11 1.56
C LEU A 307 3.30 -11.20 0.73
N PHE A 308 4.10 -10.80 -0.24
CA PHE A 308 4.82 -11.72 -1.14
C PHE A 308 6.21 -12.13 -0.62
N THR A 309 6.57 -11.69 0.57
CA THR A 309 7.81 -12.13 1.22
C THR A 309 7.74 -13.64 1.47
N GLN A 310 8.81 -14.35 1.13
CA GLN A 310 8.95 -15.77 1.47
C GLN A 310 9.44 -15.90 2.91
N PHE A 311 8.80 -16.76 3.68
CA PHE A 311 9.14 -17.04 5.07
C PHE A 311 9.64 -18.47 5.22
N ALA A 312 10.50 -18.71 6.22
CA ALA A 312 10.91 -20.05 6.59
C ALA A 312 9.74 -20.81 7.29
N ASP A 313 9.08 -20.16 8.26
CA ASP A 313 7.91 -20.70 8.97
C ASP A 313 7.01 -19.55 9.46
N LEU A 314 6.05 -19.17 8.60
CA LEU A 314 5.08 -18.11 8.94
C LEU A 314 3.98 -18.67 9.85
N GLY A 315 3.79 -18.07 11.03
CA GLY A 315 2.82 -18.50 12.03
C GLY A 315 1.54 -17.65 12.10
N ALA A 316 1.59 -16.40 11.68
CA ALA A 316 0.40 -15.53 11.67
C ALA A 316 0.57 -14.35 10.70
N ILE A 317 -0.56 -13.83 10.22
CA ILE A 317 -0.63 -12.56 9.49
C ILE A 317 -1.48 -11.57 10.28
N ILE A 318 -0.96 -10.38 10.51
CA ILE A 318 -1.69 -9.27 11.14
C ILE A 318 -1.90 -8.17 10.12
N ILE A 319 -3.09 -7.61 10.03
CA ILE A 319 -3.42 -6.48 9.14
C ILE A 319 -4.00 -5.36 10.00
N ASP A 320 -3.25 -4.30 10.17
CA ASP A 320 -3.75 -3.11 10.86
C ASP A 320 -4.45 -2.16 9.89
N GLU A 321 -5.43 -1.39 10.41
CA GLU A 321 -6.26 -0.47 9.63
C GLU A 321 -6.79 -1.09 8.32
N LYS A 322 -7.32 -2.32 8.44
CA LYS A 322 -7.80 -3.17 7.34
C LYS A 322 -8.69 -2.46 6.30
N HIS A 323 -9.44 -1.45 6.72
CA HIS A 323 -10.33 -0.67 5.87
C HIS A 323 -9.60 0.23 4.87
N ASP A 324 -8.27 0.38 5.00
CA ASP A 324 -7.50 1.32 4.18
C ASP A 324 -7.47 0.92 2.70
N ALA A 325 -7.81 1.89 1.82
CA ALA A 325 -7.83 1.67 0.38
C ALA A 325 -6.43 1.42 -0.23
N SER A 326 -5.33 1.75 0.49
CA SER A 326 -3.97 1.53 0.01
C SER A 326 -3.59 0.05 -0.10
N PHE A 327 -4.36 -0.85 0.52
CA PHE A 327 -4.18 -2.29 0.33
C PHE A 327 -4.60 -2.78 -1.06
N LYS A 328 -5.36 -2.00 -1.84
CA LYS A 328 -5.64 -2.29 -3.25
C LYS A 328 -4.54 -1.70 -4.13
N GLN A 329 -3.88 -2.55 -4.92
CA GLN A 329 -2.92 -2.13 -5.94
C GLN A 329 -3.65 -1.39 -7.07
N GLN A 330 -3.12 -0.25 -7.51
CA GLN A 330 -3.72 0.55 -8.58
C GLN A 330 -3.09 0.28 -9.95
N ASP A 331 -1.90 -0.32 -9.97
CA ASP A 331 -1.13 -0.64 -11.16
C ASP A 331 -0.86 -2.14 -11.28
N GLY A 332 -0.43 -2.61 -12.45
CA GLY A 332 -0.17 -4.02 -12.71
C GLY A 332 -1.46 -4.85 -12.57
N TRP A 333 -1.40 -5.98 -11.88
CA TRP A 333 -2.52 -6.93 -11.74
C TRP A 333 -3.54 -6.60 -10.64
N ARG A 334 -3.55 -5.42 -10.10
CA ARG A 334 -4.56 -4.77 -9.23
C ARG A 334 -5.15 -5.63 -8.12
N TYR A 335 -4.31 -6.41 -7.46
CA TYR A 335 -4.71 -7.23 -6.32
C TYR A 335 -5.11 -6.41 -5.09
N HIS A 336 -5.86 -7.02 -4.20
CA HIS A 336 -6.16 -6.50 -2.88
C HIS A 336 -5.40 -7.29 -1.82
N ALA A 337 -4.35 -6.70 -1.22
CA ALA A 337 -3.47 -7.40 -0.28
C ALA A 337 -4.22 -7.95 0.95
N ARG A 338 -5.23 -7.24 1.45
CA ARG A 338 -6.09 -7.70 2.53
C ARG A 338 -6.74 -9.05 2.21
N ASP A 339 -7.36 -9.15 1.03
CA ASP A 339 -8.13 -10.33 0.66
C ASP A 339 -7.18 -11.50 0.30
N LEU A 340 -6.08 -11.19 -0.36
CA LEU A 340 -5.00 -12.15 -0.61
C LEU A 340 -4.37 -12.69 0.69
N ALA A 341 -4.20 -11.85 1.71
CA ALA A 341 -3.64 -12.28 3.00
C ALA A 341 -4.54 -13.32 3.70
N VAL A 342 -5.88 -13.16 3.60
CA VAL A 342 -6.82 -14.16 4.13
C VAL A 342 -6.72 -15.50 3.39
N VAL A 343 -6.60 -15.45 2.05
CA VAL A 343 -6.43 -16.66 1.24
C VAL A 343 -5.10 -17.34 1.56
N TYR A 344 -4.02 -16.57 1.65
CA TYR A 344 -2.69 -17.10 1.94
C TYR A 344 -2.64 -17.74 3.35
N ALA A 345 -3.20 -17.05 4.35
CA ALA A 345 -3.32 -17.60 5.71
C ALA A 345 -4.13 -18.92 5.73
N LYS A 346 -5.20 -19.01 4.93
CA LYS A 346 -5.99 -20.24 4.80
C LYS A 346 -5.17 -21.39 4.20
N GLN A 347 -4.38 -21.13 3.16
CA GLN A 347 -3.52 -22.14 2.53
C GLN A 347 -2.42 -22.63 3.47
N LEU A 348 -1.83 -21.72 4.24
CA LEU A 348 -0.83 -22.06 5.26
C LEU A 348 -1.45 -22.67 6.56
N ASN A 349 -2.76 -22.70 6.66
CA ASN A 349 -3.50 -23.11 7.87
C ASN A 349 -3.06 -22.35 9.14
N ILE A 350 -2.90 -21.03 9.01
CA ILE A 350 -2.50 -20.12 10.11
C ILE A 350 -3.56 -19.03 10.35
N PRO A 351 -3.63 -18.44 11.56
CA PRO A 351 -4.55 -17.36 11.83
C PRO A 351 -4.19 -16.06 11.10
N VAL A 352 -5.23 -15.29 10.74
CA VAL A 352 -5.11 -13.91 10.28
C VAL A 352 -5.92 -12.99 11.18
N LEU A 353 -5.25 -11.97 11.75
CA LEU A 353 -5.87 -10.98 12.65
C LEU A 353 -5.96 -9.64 11.90
N MET A 354 -7.19 -9.17 11.70
CA MET A 354 -7.49 -7.98 10.93
C MET A 354 -8.11 -6.91 11.82
N GLY A 355 -7.38 -5.84 12.11
CA GLY A 355 -7.85 -4.76 12.98
C GLY A 355 -8.41 -3.56 12.21
N SER A 356 -9.49 -3.00 12.73
CA SER A 356 -10.08 -1.75 12.24
C SER A 356 -10.94 -1.09 13.32
N ALA A 357 -10.97 0.24 13.32
CA ALA A 357 -11.97 1.00 14.08
C ALA A 357 -13.27 1.21 13.28
N THR A 358 -13.20 1.02 11.98
CA THR A 358 -14.30 1.22 11.02
C THR A 358 -14.26 0.11 9.97
N PRO A 359 -14.65 -1.12 10.33
CA PRO A 359 -14.60 -2.25 9.43
C PRO A 359 -15.39 -1.98 8.15
N CYS A 360 -14.83 -2.30 6.98
CA CYS A 360 -15.54 -2.16 5.71
C CYS A 360 -16.74 -3.09 5.62
N LEU A 361 -17.72 -2.72 4.82
CA LEU A 361 -18.99 -3.44 4.69
C LEU A 361 -18.80 -4.89 4.20
N GLU A 362 -17.80 -5.15 3.35
CA GLU A 362 -17.43 -6.50 2.93
C GLU A 362 -17.00 -7.37 4.12
N SER A 363 -16.26 -6.79 5.08
CA SER A 363 -15.83 -7.52 6.27
C SER A 363 -16.96 -7.83 7.21
N LEU A 364 -17.85 -6.87 7.42
CA LEU A 364 -19.05 -7.09 8.26
C LEU A 364 -19.99 -8.11 7.63
N ASN A 365 -20.16 -8.09 6.32
CA ASN A 365 -20.91 -9.13 5.61
C ASN A 365 -20.26 -10.53 5.77
N ASN A 366 -18.91 -10.61 5.71
CA ASN A 366 -18.21 -11.88 5.95
C ASN A 366 -18.39 -12.37 7.39
N VAL A 367 -18.50 -11.48 8.38
CA VAL A 367 -18.88 -11.86 9.75
C VAL A 367 -20.30 -12.40 9.80
N GLN A 368 -21.27 -11.73 9.18
CA GLN A 368 -22.67 -12.21 9.12
C GLN A 368 -22.81 -13.57 8.43
N GLN A 369 -21.93 -13.87 7.46
CA GLN A 369 -21.87 -15.15 6.78
C GLN A 369 -21.07 -16.23 7.53
N GLY A 370 -20.54 -15.93 8.72
CA GLY A 370 -19.71 -16.86 9.50
C GLY A 370 -18.31 -17.13 8.93
N LYS A 371 -17.89 -16.38 7.89
CA LYS A 371 -16.56 -16.50 7.26
C LYS A 371 -15.46 -15.87 8.11
N TYR A 372 -15.79 -14.81 8.86
CA TYR A 372 -14.91 -14.15 9.80
C TYR A 372 -15.50 -14.24 11.22
N GLN A 373 -14.64 -14.37 12.21
CA GLN A 373 -15.01 -14.25 13.62
C GLN A 373 -14.73 -12.84 14.11
N ARG A 374 -15.69 -12.21 14.79
CA ARG A 374 -15.59 -10.82 15.25
C ARG A 374 -15.21 -10.76 16.71
N LEU A 375 -14.16 -9.98 16.99
CA LEU A 375 -13.71 -9.59 18.33
C LEU A 375 -13.97 -8.11 18.52
N CYS A 376 -14.67 -7.71 19.58
CA CYS A 376 -15.08 -6.32 19.79
C CYS A 376 -14.34 -5.69 20.95
N LEU A 377 -13.81 -4.47 20.74
CA LEU A 377 -13.26 -3.58 21.75
C LEU A 377 -14.03 -2.26 21.72
N SER A 378 -15.12 -2.18 22.46
CA SER A 378 -16.05 -1.04 22.46
C SER A 378 -15.59 0.11 23.35
N GLU A 379 -14.67 -0.15 24.28
CA GLU A 379 -14.18 0.81 25.25
C GLU A 379 -12.79 1.33 24.85
N LYS A 380 -12.53 2.60 25.15
CA LYS A 380 -11.17 3.16 25.06
C LYS A 380 -10.32 2.60 26.21
N ALA A 381 -9.04 2.32 25.92
CA ALA A 381 -8.10 1.82 26.92
C ALA A 381 -7.87 2.83 28.07
N ASN A 382 -7.93 4.11 27.77
CA ASN A 382 -7.84 5.21 28.76
C ASN A 382 -9.19 5.90 28.86
N GLN A 383 -9.57 6.29 30.07
CA GLN A 383 -10.74 7.13 30.30
C GLN A 383 -10.57 8.44 29.53
N SER A 384 -11.47 8.75 28.62
CA SER A 384 -11.52 10.02 27.91
C SER A 384 -12.87 10.66 28.13
N THR A 385 -12.87 11.99 28.26
CA THR A 385 -14.09 12.80 28.31
C THR A 385 -14.93 12.60 27.04
N ALA A 386 -16.24 12.71 27.18
CA ALA A 386 -17.17 12.55 26.06
C ALA A 386 -16.85 13.59 24.97
N LEU A 387 -16.81 13.11 23.73
CA LEU A 387 -16.59 13.95 22.55
C LEU A 387 -17.84 14.78 22.26
N GLN A 388 -17.70 16.09 22.12
CA GLN A 388 -18.80 16.94 21.65
C GLN A 388 -18.80 16.95 20.12
N GLN A 389 -19.98 16.78 19.52
CA GLN A 389 -20.14 16.73 18.07
C GLN A 389 -21.23 17.72 17.66
N HIS A 390 -20.91 18.60 16.72
CA HIS A 390 -21.83 19.59 16.24
C HIS A 390 -21.80 19.69 14.72
N VAL A 391 -22.98 19.89 14.12
CA VAL A 391 -23.12 20.18 12.70
C VAL A 391 -23.39 21.67 12.55
N ILE A 392 -22.62 22.32 11.70
CA ILE A 392 -22.83 23.72 11.33
C ILE A 392 -23.60 23.75 10.02
N ASP A 393 -24.82 24.28 10.07
CA ASP A 393 -25.61 24.58 8.87
C ASP A 393 -25.00 25.78 8.16
N LEU A 394 -24.55 25.57 6.92
CA LEU A 394 -23.97 26.63 6.10
C LEU A 394 -25.01 27.49 5.38
N LYS A 395 -26.29 27.12 5.40
CA LYS A 395 -27.37 27.91 4.82
C LYS A 395 -27.43 29.27 5.52
N HIS A 396 -27.43 30.32 4.73
CA HIS A 396 -27.51 31.71 5.24
C HIS A 396 -26.35 32.16 6.18
N GLN A 397 -25.22 31.42 6.19
CA GLN A 397 -24.05 31.79 6.96
C GLN A 397 -23.09 32.67 6.16
N SER A 398 -22.51 33.67 6.80
CA SER A 398 -21.39 34.40 6.23
C SER A 398 -20.15 33.48 6.18
N MET A 399 -19.51 33.40 5.02
CA MET A 399 -18.37 32.53 4.77
C MET A 399 -17.13 33.31 4.40
N ARG A 400 -16.00 33.02 5.03
CA ARG A 400 -14.67 33.53 4.65
C ARG A 400 -13.87 32.39 4.00
N ASN A 401 -13.84 32.38 2.68
CA ASN A 401 -13.12 31.34 1.91
C ASN A 401 -13.37 29.92 2.43
N GLY A 402 -14.67 29.54 2.59
CA GLY A 402 -15.08 28.20 3.02
C GLY A 402 -15.09 27.96 4.54
N LEU A 403 -14.75 28.94 5.36
CA LEU A 403 -14.89 28.90 6.82
C LEU A 403 -16.11 29.73 7.25
N SER A 404 -17.03 29.11 8.00
CA SER A 404 -18.15 29.85 8.62
C SER A 404 -17.65 30.68 9.81
N GLU A 405 -18.33 31.78 10.12
CA GLU A 405 -17.99 32.59 11.31
C GLU A 405 -18.15 31.80 12.60
N ILE A 406 -19.07 30.86 12.67
CA ILE A 406 -19.25 29.94 13.81
C ILE A 406 -17.96 29.13 14.01
N LEU A 407 -17.44 28.54 12.94
CA LEU A 407 -16.18 27.76 13.01
C LEU A 407 -15.02 28.65 13.44
N ILE A 408 -14.87 29.85 12.88
CA ILE A 408 -13.80 30.78 13.25
C ILE A 408 -13.86 31.10 14.73
N LYS A 409 -15.05 31.44 15.28
CA LYS A 409 -15.23 31.72 16.72
C LYS A 409 -14.87 30.52 17.59
N ARG A 410 -15.25 29.31 17.19
CA ARG A 410 -14.90 28.08 17.94
C ARG A 410 -13.40 27.82 17.90
N MET A 411 -12.76 27.98 16.74
CA MET A 411 -11.30 27.86 16.61
C MET A 411 -10.60 28.86 17.58
N GLN A 412 -11.03 30.12 17.58
CA GLN A 412 -10.46 31.15 18.46
C GLN A 412 -10.56 30.73 19.92
N ALA A 413 -11.72 30.25 20.37
CA ALA A 413 -11.93 29.82 21.74
C ALA A 413 -11.01 28.65 22.17
N HIS A 414 -10.67 27.73 21.26
CA HIS A 414 -9.72 26.65 21.53
C HIS A 414 -8.27 27.17 21.55
N LEU A 415 -7.90 28.03 20.60
CA LEU A 415 -6.56 28.62 20.50
C LEU A 415 -6.21 29.49 21.69
N GLU A 416 -7.15 30.30 22.18
CA GLU A 416 -6.97 31.14 23.37
C GLU A 416 -6.72 30.35 24.67
N LYS A 417 -7.20 29.11 24.71
CA LYS A 417 -6.90 28.15 25.79
C LYS A 417 -5.55 27.44 25.64
N GLY A 418 -4.76 27.79 24.60
CA GLY A 418 -3.47 27.17 24.31
C GLY A 418 -3.58 25.80 23.62
N ASN A 419 -4.76 25.44 23.12
CA ASN A 419 -5.01 24.17 22.45
C ASN A 419 -4.70 24.23 20.94
N GLN A 420 -4.58 23.04 20.32
CA GLN A 420 -4.41 22.91 18.88
C GLN A 420 -5.75 22.61 18.19
N VAL A 421 -5.87 23.11 16.97
CA VAL A 421 -7.04 22.93 16.11
C VAL A 421 -6.63 22.19 14.83
N LEU A 422 -7.38 21.18 14.42
CA LEU A 422 -7.18 20.44 13.18
C LEU A 422 -8.32 20.71 12.20
N LEU A 423 -8.00 21.32 11.07
CA LEU A 423 -8.91 21.49 9.95
C LEU A 423 -8.69 20.40 8.92
N PHE A 424 -9.73 19.62 8.67
CA PHE A 424 -9.70 18.53 7.73
C PHE A 424 -10.44 18.91 6.44
N LEU A 425 -9.72 18.86 5.32
CA LEU A 425 -10.26 19.07 3.98
C LEU A 425 -10.44 17.74 3.28
N ASN A 426 -11.67 17.43 2.88
CA ASN A 426 -11.92 16.30 1.99
C ASN A 426 -11.58 16.70 0.55
N ARG A 427 -10.28 16.52 0.17
CA ARG A 427 -9.71 17.03 -1.09
C ARG A 427 -10.15 16.29 -2.36
N ARG A 428 -10.93 15.24 -2.28
CA ARG A 428 -11.40 14.53 -3.47
C ARG A 428 -12.61 15.27 -4.07
N GLY A 429 -12.31 16.34 -4.87
CA GLY A 429 -13.30 16.98 -5.69
C GLY A 429 -13.16 18.48 -5.95
N PHE A 430 -12.53 19.29 -5.07
CA PHE A 430 -12.48 20.74 -5.23
C PHE A 430 -11.09 21.31 -5.00
N ALA A 431 -10.34 21.39 -6.09
CA ALA A 431 -9.18 22.26 -6.16
C ALA A 431 -9.64 23.65 -6.67
N PRO A 432 -9.04 24.78 -6.24
CA PRO A 432 -9.39 26.09 -6.74
C PRO A 432 -9.25 26.11 -8.26
N VAL A 433 -10.35 26.35 -8.94
CA VAL A 433 -10.45 26.39 -10.40
C VAL A 433 -10.50 27.84 -10.84
N LEU A 434 -9.79 28.16 -11.90
CA LEU A 434 -9.89 29.48 -12.53
C LEU A 434 -11.11 29.46 -13.46
N LEU A 435 -12.08 30.33 -13.20
CA LEU A 435 -13.25 30.52 -14.03
C LEU A 435 -13.48 32.00 -14.40
N CYS A 436 -14.15 32.22 -15.50
CA CYS A 436 -14.61 33.56 -15.88
C CYS A 436 -15.92 33.88 -15.20
N HIS A 437 -15.98 35.02 -14.46
CA HIS A 437 -17.20 35.48 -13.81
C HIS A 437 -18.33 35.78 -14.80
N GLU A 438 -18.03 36.30 -15.98
CA GLU A 438 -19.04 36.75 -16.93
C GLU A 438 -19.63 35.62 -17.77
N CYS A 439 -18.83 34.68 -18.28
CA CYS A 439 -19.34 33.65 -19.20
C CYS A 439 -19.27 32.21 -18.63
N GLY A 440 -18.79 32.03 -17.39
CA GLY A 440 -18.67 30.71 -16.77
C GLY A 440 -17.57 29.82 -17.35
N TRP A 441 -16.74 30.32 -18.29
CA TRP A 441 -15.63 29.54 -18.85
C TRP A 441 -14.67 29.09 -17.74
N MET A 442 -14.27 27.83 -17.78
CA MET A 442 -13.28 27.25 -16.87
C MET A 442 -11.97 26.94 -17.58
N ALA A 443 -10.87 27.14 -16.88
CA ALA A 443 -9.56 26.77 -17.39
C ALA A 443 -9.36 25.25 -17.33
N GLU A 444 -9.70 24.54 -18.40
CA GLU A 444 -9.59 23.09 -18.52
C GLU A 444 -8.21 22.63 -18.97
N CYS A 445 -7.83 21.45 -18.50
CA CYS A 445 -6.58 20.81 -18.90
C CYS A 445 -6.68 20.29 -20.34
N ARG A 446 -5.70 20.62 -21.17
CA ARG A 446 -5.64 20.13 -22.56
C ARG A 446 -5.52 18.62 -22.71
N HIS A 447 -5.07 17.93 -21.65
CA HIS A 447 -4.82 16.49 -21.63
C HIS A 447 -5.84 15.70 -20.84
N CYS A 448 -6.70 16.38 -20.07
CA CYS A 448 -7.68 15.75 -19.18
C CYS A 448 -8.99 16.53 -19.20
N ASP A 449 -10.13 15.88 -18.92
CA ASP A 449 -11.44 16.53 -18.71
C ASP A 449 -11.56 17.04 -17.28
N LYS A 450 -10.57 17.77 -16.84
CA LYS A 450 -10.56 18.40 -15.51
C LYS A 450 -10.12 19.83 -15.64
N PRO A 451 -10.71 20.73 -14.85
CA PRO A 451 -10.17 22.07 -14.73
C PRO A 451 -8.76 21.99 -14.09
N TYR A 452 -7.93 22.93 -14.51
CA TYR A 452 -6.65 23.15 -13.84
C TYR A 452 -6.89 23.66 -12.43
N THR A 453 -6.06 23.18 -11.51
CA THR A 453 -5.95 23.76 -10.17
C THR A 453 -5.11 25.02 -10.22
N TYR A 454 -5.59 26.07 -9.61
CA TYR A 454 -4.86 27.33 -9.43
C TYR A 454 -3.89 27.21 -8.24
N HIS A 455 -2.60 27.38 -8.51
CA HIS A 455 -1.56 27.43 -7.47
C HIS A 455 -1.03 28.84 -7.32
N GLN A 456 -1.56 29.55 -6.32
CA GLN A 456 -1.23 30.96 -6.07
C GLN A 456 0.25 31.21 -5.83
N GLN A 457 0.92 30.37 -5.02
CA GLN A 457 2.34 30.54 -4.68
C GLN A 457 3.28 30.41 -5.88
N HIS A 458 2.92 29.62 -6.86
CA HIS A 458 3.74 29.41 -8.07
C HIS A 458 3.22 30.15 -9.28
N ASN A 459 2.12 30.87 -9.13
CA ASN A 459 1.43 31.60 -10.19
C ASN A 459 1.19 30.77 -11.47
N VAL A 460 0.80 29.49 -11.26
CA VAL A 460 0.57 28.52 -12.35
C VAL A 460 -0.77 27.80 -12.18
N LEU A 461 -1.29 27.38 -13.31
CA LEU A 461 -2.39 26.41 -13.39
C LEU A 461 -1.80 25.02 -13.55
N ARG A 462 -2.04 24.11 -12.62
CA ARG A 462 -1.53 22.73 -12.63
C ARG A 462 -2.66 21.71 -12.63
N CYS A 463 -2.59 20.75 -13.52
CA CYS A 463 -3.49 19.59 -13.49
C CYS A 463 -2.97 18.56 -12.47
N HIS A 464 -3.70 18.33 -11.38
CA HIS A 464 -3.34 17.30 -10.38
C HIS A 464 -3.53 15.86 -10.86
N HIS A 465 -4.07 15.68 -12.07
CA HIS A 465 -4.29 14.37 -12.64
C HIS A 465 -3.12 13.91 -13.54
N CYS A 466 -2.61 14.79 -14.42
CA CYS A 466 -1.52 14.47 -15.34
C CYS A 466 -0.26 15.33 -15.12
N SER A 467 -0.26 16.21 -14.12
CA SER A 467 0.82 17.14 -13.78
C SER A 467 1.15 18.19 -14.87
N ALA A 468 0.35 18.30 -15.93
CA ALA A 468 0.52 19.35 -16.92
C ALA A 468 0.37 20.74 -16.27
N GLN A 469 1.20 21.70 -16.68
CA GLN A 469 1.20 23.06 -16.16
C GLN A 469 1.02 24.06 -17.30
N LYS A 470 0.37 25.19 -17.00
CA LYS A 470 0.35 26.37 -17.88
C LYS A 470 0.33 27.66 -17.04
N PRO A 471 0.81 28.77 -17.58
CA PRO A 471 0.70 30.07 -16.93
C PRO A 471 -0.77 30.49 -16.82
N ILE A 472 -1.06 31.36 -15.85
CA ILE A 472 -2.40 31.91 -15.64
C ILE A 472 -2.71 32.85 -16.83
N PRO A 473 -3.82 32.66 -17.54
CA PRO A 473 -4.21 33.55 -18.62
C PRO A 473 -4.62 34.93 -18.02
N ARG A 474 -4.28 35.99 -18.73
CA ARG A 474 -4.66 37.35 -18.32
C ARG A 474 -6.11 37.69 -18.62
N GLN A 475 -6.72 36.95 -19.54
CA GLN A 475 -8.11 37.14 -19.99
C GLN A 475 -8.76 35.78 -20.27
N CYS A 476 -10.09 35.77 -20.26
CA CYS A 476 -10.88 34.61 -20.56
C CYS A 476 -10.61 34.06 -21.96
N GLY A 477 -10.37 32.76 -22.09
CA GLY A 477 -10.17 32.12 -23.39
C GLY A 477 -11.41 32.02 -24.26
N ASN A 478 -12.62 32.32 -23.71
CA ASN A 478 -13.88 32.27 -24.45
C ASN A 478 -14.43 33.66 -24.81
N CYS A 479 -14.57 34.57 -23.83
CA CYS A 479 -15.19 35.89 -24.03
C CYS A 479 -14.23 37.07 -23.94
N GLY A 480 -12.93 36.84 -23.68
CA GLY A 480 -11.93 37.90 -23.58
C GLY A 480 -11.97 38.72 -22.27
N SER A 481 -12.93 38.49 -21.36
CA SER A 481 -13.04 39.24 -20.11
C SER A 481 -11.81 39.03 -19.22
N THR A 482 -11.42 40.06 -18.49
CA THR A 482 -10.37 40.05 -17.47
C THR A 482 -10.88 39.64 -16.10
N GLN A 483 -12.20 39.45 -15.94
CA GLN A 483 -12.84 39.06 -14.69
C GLN A 483 -12.70 37.56 -14.42
N LEU A 484 -11.44 37.14 -14.19
CA LEU A 484 -11.12 35.75 -13.84
C LEU A 484 -11.10 35.60 -12.31
N ILE A 485 -11.94 34.72 -11.79
CA ILE A 485 -12.06 34.42 -10.36
C ILE A 485 -11.67 32.99 -10.08
N THR A 486 -11.21 32.72 -8.87
CA THR A 486 -10.90 31.36 -8.40
C THR A 486 -12.03 30.81 -7.56
N THR A 487 -12.41 29.57 -7.82
CA THR A 487 -13.44 28.85 -7.04
C THR A 487 -12.86 27.58 -6.45
N GLY A 488 -13.46 27.14 -5.36
CA GLY A 488 -13.04 25.96 -4.62
C GLY A 488 -12.07 26.28 -3.50
N LEU A 489 -12.12 25.47 -2.42
CA LEU A 489 -11.26 25.63 -1.25
C LEU A 489 -10.04 24.73 -1.41
N GLY A 490 -8.89 25.32 -1.71
CA GLY A 490 -7.60 24.62 -1.68
C GLY A 490 -6.95 24.71 -0.30
N THR A 491 -6.07 23.78 0.04
CA THR A 491 -5.28 23.83 1.28
C THR A 491 -4.42 25.08 1.37
N GLU A 492 -3.90 25.58 0.25
CA GLU A 492 -3.14 26.84 0.17
C GLU A 492 -4.01 28.05 0.47
N GLN A 493 -5.16 28.15 -0.17
CA GLN A 493 -6.10 29.26 0.04
C GLN A 493 -6.62 29.26 1.49
N LEU A 494 -6.87 28.09 2.05
CA LEU A 494 -7.25 27.96 3.45
C LEU A 494 -6.12 28.41 4.37
N GLU A 495 -4.87 28.04 4.09
CA GLU A 495 -3.69 28.47 4.84
C GLU A 495 -3.55 30.00 4.82
N ASP A 496 -3.67 30.65 3.66
CA ASP A 496 -3.57 32.10 3.52
C ASP A 496 -4.72 32.84 4.24
N THR A 497 -5.92 32.28 4.17
CA THR A 497 -7.06 32.81 4.91
C THR A 497 -6.83 32.73 6.41
N LEU A 498 -6.34 31.60 6.90
CA LEU A 498 -6.06 31.42 8.32
C LEU A 498 -4.92 32.31 8.83
N LYS A 499 -3.88 32.57 8.01
CA LYS A 499 -2.84 33.55 8.34
C LYS A 499 -3.41 34.96 8.52
N THR A 500 -4.43 35.29 7.73
CA THR A 500 -5.10 36.61 7.85
C THR A 500 -6.03 36.68 9.06
N VAL A 501 -6.76 35.57 9.34
CA VAL A 501 -7.72 35.55 10.47
C VAL A 501 -7.02 35.34 11.82
N PHE A 502 -5.93 34.53 11.83
CA PHE A 502 -5.19 34.17 13.03
C PHE A 502 -3.68 34.47 12.90
N PRO A 503 -3.30 35.76 12.79
CA PRO A 503 -1.91 36.14 12.50
C PRO A 503 -0.91 35.78 13.62
N ASN A 504 -1.38 35.56 14.84
CA ASN A 504 -0.54 35.28 16.01
C ASN A 504 -0.32 33.77 16.25
N TYR A 505 -0.89 32.89 15.42
CA TYR A 505 -0.82 31.44 15.60
C TYR A 505 -0.04 30.77 14.49
N GLY A 506 0.82 29.80 14.86
CA GLY A 506 1.56 28.98 13.91
C GLY A 506 0.64 28.03 13.14
N ILE A 507 0.78 27.98 11.82
CA ILE A 507 -0.02 27.14 10.93
C ILE A 507 0.88 26.08 10.29
N ALA A 508 0.50 24.81 10.38
CA ALA A 508 1.14 23.70 9.68
C ALA A 508 0.19 23.10 8.65
N ARG A 509 0.58 23.13 7.38
CA ARG A 509 -0.11 22.43 6.30
C ARG A 509 0.58 21.11 5.96
N ILE A 510 -0.15 20.01 6.10
CA ILE A 510 0.33 18.65 5.80
C ILE A 510 -0.54 18.05 4.71
N ASP A 511 -0.05 18.12 3.49
CA ASP A 511 -0.64 17.50 2.31
C ASP A 511 0.45 16.82 1.46
N ARG A 512 0.04 16.17 0.37
CA ARG A 512 0.97 15.45 -0.52
C ARG A 512 2.06 16.35 -1.11
N ASP A 513 1.75 17.62 -1.36
CA ASP A 513 2.66 18.55 -2.00
C ASP A 513 3.73 19.05 -1.01
N THR A 514 3.34 19.30 0.24
CA THR A 514 4.26 19.76 1.30
C THR A 514 5.16 18.65 1.83
N THR A 515 4.74 17.39 1.73
CA THR A 515 5.46 16.22 2.28
C THR A 515 6.22 15.42 1.23
N ALA A 516 6.24 15.84 -0.03
CA ALA A 516 6.87 15.11 -1.14
C ALA A 516 8.40 14.92 -0.99
N ARG A 517 9.08 15.74 -0.20
CA ARG A 517 10.53 15.62 0.03
C ARG A 517 10.80 14.81 1.31
N LYS A 518 11.78 13.90 1.22
CA LYS A 518 12.22 13.05 2.34
C LYS A 518 12.58 13.88 3.58
N GLY A 519 12.08 13.51 4.75
CA GLY A 519 12.36 14.18 6.03
C GLY A 519 11.50 15.40 6.36
N LYS A 520 10.71 15.93 5.42
CA LYS A 520 9.86 17.11 5.71
C LYS A 520 8.67 16.78 6.62
N LEU A 521 8.08 15.61 6.45
CA LEU A 521 6.96 15.18 7.30
C LEU A 521 7.39 15.08 8.77
N GLU A 522 8.55 14.50 9.02
CA GLU A 522 9.12 14.35 10.36
C GLU A 522 9.37 15.72 11.01
N GLY A 523 9.85 16.70 10.24
CA GLY A 523 10.04 18.07 10.71
C GLY A 523 8.73 18.73 11.11
N TYR A 524 7.69 18.64 10.28
CA TYR A 524 6.36 19.19 10.61
C TYR A 524 5.77 18.53 11.86
N LEU A 525 5.91 17.20 12.00
CA LEU A 525 5.43 16.48 13.18
C LEU A 525 6.16 16.91 14.46
N ALA A 526 7.46 17.15 14.40
CA ALA A 526 8.24 17.67 15.52
C ALA A 526 7.78 19.07 15.94
N ASP A 527 7.56 19.98 14.98
CA ASP A 527 7.07 21.34 15.24
C ASP A 527 5.67 21.36 15.88
N ILE A 528 4.79 20.43 15.45
CA ILE A 528 3.46 20.27 16.03
C ILE A 528 3.56 19.76 17.47
N GLN A 529 4.41 18.77 17.74
CA GLN A 529 4.60 18.23 19.09
C GLN A 529 5.22 19.24 20.04
N GLN A 530 6.08 20.13 19.54
CA GLN A 530 6.68 21.24 20.32
C GLN A 530 5.71 22.42 20.52
N GLY A 531 4.50 22.36 19.96
CA GLY A 531 3.51 23.43 20.08
C GLY A 531 3.80 24.68 19.23
N LYS A 532 4.77 24.62 18.29
CA LYS A 532 5.06 25.74 17.38
C LYS A 532 3.95 25.97 16.37
N SER A 533 3.19 24.94 16.04
CA SER A 533 2.03 25.02 15.15
C SER A 533 0.76 24.68 15.93
N GLN A 534 -0.13 25.67 16.05
CA GLN A 534 -1.40 25.54 16.77
C GLN A 534 -2.57 25.22 15.83
N ILE A 535 -2.50 25.64 14.57
CA ILE A 535 -3.51 25.35 13.55
C ILE A 535 -2.94 24.37 12.55
N LEU A 536 -3.58 23.21 12.45
CA LEU A 536 -3.17 22.13 11.56
C LEU A 536 -4.16 22.06 10.40
N ILE A 537 -3.67 22.11 9.17
CA ILE A 537 -4.47 21.93 7.97
C ILE A 537 -4.03 20.60 7.32
N GLY A 538 -4.98 19.72 7.08
CA GLY A 538 -4.62 18.47 6.48
C GLY A 538 -5.70 17.77 5.68
N THR A 539 -5.22 16.75 4.97
CA THR A 539 -6.04 15.79 4.23
C THR A 539 -5.96 14.43 4.92
N GLN A 540 -6.33 13.36 4.24
CA GLN A 540 -6.30 11.99 4.78
C GLN A 540 -4.98 11.57 5.45
N MET A 541 -3.86 12.25 5.16
CA MET A 541 -2.58 11.96 5.80
C MET A 541 -2.57 12.27 7.29
N LEU A 542 -3.19 13.36 7.73
CA LEU A 542 -3.31 13.71 9.17
C LEU A 542 -4.34 12.86 9.92
N ALA A 543 -5.32 12.30 9.20
CA ALA A 543 -6.31 11.42 9.82
C ALA A 543 -5.71 10.09 10.31
N LYS A 544 -4.50 9.71 9.83
CA LYS A 544 -3.92 8.38 10.04
C LYS A 544 -2.55 8.44 10.71
N GLY A 545 -2.27 7.49 11.60
CA GLY A 545 -0.93 7.15 12.09
C GLY A 545 -0.28 8.11 13.10
N HIS A 546 -0.78 9.33 13.31
CA HIS A 546 -0.11 10.31 14.17
C HIS A 546 -0.89 10.59 15.46
N HIS A 547 -0.18 10.87 16.54
CA HIS A 547 -0.74 11.22 17.83
C HIS A 547 -0.55 12.71 18.07
N PHE A 548 -1.67 13.44 18.24
CA PHE A 548 -1.68 14.89 18.54
C PHE A 548 -2.42 15.11 19.87
N PRO A 549 -1.74 15.06 21.02
CA PRO A 549 -2.37 15.09 22.34
C PRO A 549 -3.07 16.43 22.64
N ASN A 550 -2.60 17.51 22.02
CA ASN A 550 -3.10 18.88 22.29
C ASN A 550 -4.21 19.31 21.31
N VAL A 551 -4.61 18.45 20.35
CA VAL A 551 -5.73 18.75 19.45
C VAL A 551 -7.05 18.52 20.19
N THR A 552 -7.75 19.61 20.47
CA THR A 552 -9.06 19.59 21.15
C THR A 552 -10.21 19.92 20.20
N LEU A 553 -9.97 20.62 19.09
CA LEU A 553 -10.97 20.89 18.06
C LEU A 553 -10.56 20.24 16.74
N VAL A 554 -11.50 19.52 16.15
CA VAL A 554 -11.38 18.99 14.79
C VAL A 554 -12.55 19.47 13.95
N ALA A 555 -12.27 20.08 12.80
CA ALA A 555 -13.31 20.54 11.89
C ALA A 555 -13.20 19.86 10.53
N LEU A 556 -14.30 19.25 10.06
CA LEU A 556 -14.45 18.76 8.70
C LEU A 556 -15.06 19.88 7.84
N VAL A 557 -14.24 20.38 6.93
CA VAL A 557 -14.63 21.43 5.99
C VAL A 557 -14.99 20.76 4.67
N ASN A 558 -16.13 21.11 4.08
CA ASN A 558 -16.61 20.56 2.81
C ASN A 558 -16.98 19.04 2.84
N VAL A 559 -18.02 18.73 3.60
CA VAL A 559 -18.57 17.34 3.68
C VAL A 559 -19.48 17.03 2.49
N ASP A 560 -20.11 18.03 1.91
CA ASP A 560 -21.16 17.90 0.88
C ASP A 560 -20.70 17.13 -0.37
N SER A 561 -19.45 17.32 -0.79
CA SER A 561 -18.89 16.62 -1.94
C SER A 561 -18.89 15.09 -1.82
N ALA A 562 -18.84 14.58 -0.60
CA ALA A 562 -18.90 13.14 -0.34
C ALA A 562 -20.34 12.64 -0.24
N LEU A 563 -21.26 13.47 0.28
CA LEU A 563 -22.68 13.13 0.41
C LEU A 563 -23.38 12.99 -0.94
N PHE A 564 -22.93 13.75 -1.95
CA PHE A 564 -23.53 13.77 -3.29
C PHE A 564 -22.67 13.11 -4.37
N SER A 565 -21.78 12.22 -3.96
CA SER A 565 -20.95 11.45 -4.88
C SER A 565 -21.77 10.36 -5.59
N LEU A 566 -21.53 10.18 -6.89
CA LEU A 566 -22.07 9.06 -7.66
C LEU A 566 -21.42 7.70 -7.31
N ASP A 567 -20.32 7.73 -6.56
CA ASP A 567 -19.67 6.50 -6.09
C ASP A 567 -20.41 5.97 -4.85
N PHE A 568 -21.06 4.83 -4.98
CA PHE A 568 -21.80 4.17 -3.90
C PHE A 568 -20.95 3.86 -2.64
N ARG A 569 -19.60 3.91 -2.74
CA ARG A 569 -18.68 3.77 -1.61
C ARG A 569 -18.37 5.09 -0.92
N ALA A 570 -18.78 6.23 -1.46
CA ALA A 570 -18.43 7.55 -0.93
C ALA A 570 -18.97 7.77 0.48
N GLU A 571 -20.18 7.31 0.74
CA GLU A 571 -20.82 7.38 2.06
C GLU A 571 -20.04 6.58 3.11
N GLU A 572 -19.67 5.35 2.81
CA GLU A 572 -18.83 4.51 3.69
C GLU A 572 -17.48 5.17 3.97
N ARG A 573 -16.83 5.71 2.93
CA ARG A 573 -15.56 6.42 3.06
C ARG A 573 -15.68 7.68 3.91
N LEU A 574 -16.78 8.42 3.78
CA LEU A 574 -17.05 9.58 4.62
C LEU A 574 -17.23 9.18 6.08
N ALA A 575 -18.02 8.13 6.35
CA ALA A 575 -18.23 7.64 7.70
C ALA A 575 -16.91 7.14 8.34
N GLN A 576 -16.11 6.39 7.60
CA GLN A 576 -14.78 5.95 8.05
C GLN A 576 -13.85 7.12 8.35
N LEU A 577 -13.82 8.10 7.46
CA LEU A 577 -13.03 9.30 7.62
C LEU A 577 -13.45 10.11 8.84
N TYR A 578 -14.77 10.32 9.00
CA TYR A 578 -15.32 11.00 10.16
C TYR A 578 -14.88 10.35 11.47
N MET A 579 -15.03 9.03 11.59
CA MET A 579 -14.62 8.29 12.79
C MET A 579 -13.13 8.38 13.07
N GLN A 580 -12.29 8.35 12.04
CA GLN A 580 -10.85 8.49 12.19
C GLN A 580 -10.45 9.88 12.69
N VAL A 581 -11.08 10.90 12.12
CA VAL A 581 -10.79 12.31 12.42
C VAL A 581 -11.38 12.68 13.80
N ALA A 582 -12.61 12.26 14.10
CA ALA A 582 -13.24 12.41 15.40
C ALA A 582 -12.41 11.73 16.51
N GLY A 583 -11.83 10.57 16.23
CA GLY A 583 -10.91 9.89 17.15
C GLY A 583 -9.59 10.64 17.41
N ARG A 584 -9.32 11.79 16.78
CA ARG A 584 -8.14 12.64 17.06
C ARG A 584 -8.43 13.72 18.10
N ALA A 585 -9.68 14.18 18.19
CA ALA A 585 -10.06 15.19 19.18
C ALA A 585 -10.09 14.61 20.59
N GLY A 586 -9.56 15.35 21.57
CA GLY A 586 -9.68 15.01 23.00
C GLY A 586 -8.96 13.73 23.43
N ARG A 587 -7.79 13.42 22.86
CA ARG A 587 -6.95 12.30 23.31
C ARG A 587 -6.17 12.58 24.60
N GLY A 588 -6.11 13.83 25.01
CA GLY A 588 -5.56 14.28 26.30
C GLY A 588 -6.62 14.30 27.41
N ALA A 589 -6.30 14.99 28.52
CA ALA A 589 -7.22 15.19 29.63
C ALA A 589 -8.38 16.17 29.32
N GLN A 590 -8.33 16.88 28.20
CA GLN A 590 -9.31 17.89 27.82
C GLN A 590 -10.40 17.31 26.93
N GLN A 591 -11.61 17.87 27.05
CA GLN A 591 -12.76 17.49 26.24
C GLN A 591 -12.51 17.87 24.76
N GLY A 592 -12.73 16.93 23.84
CA GLY A 592 -12.62 17.13 22.40
C GLY A 592 -13.93 17.59 21.78
N GLU A 593 -13.82 18.46 20.77
CA GLU A 593 -14.94 18.94 19.94
C GLU A 593 -14.72 18.58 18.48
N VAL A 594 -15.78 18.13 17.80
CA VAL A 594 -15.78 17.89 16.34
C VAL A 594 -16.88 18.70 15.68
N LEU A 595 -16.51 19.48 14.69
CA LEU A 595 -17.42 20.32 13.92
C LEU A 595 -17.48 19.83 12.47
N LEU A 596 -18.69 19.69 11.93
CA LEU A 596 -18.92 19.38 10.51
C LEU A 596 -19.63 20.57 9.87
N GLN A 597 -19.07 21.11 8.79
CA GLN A 597 -19.71 22.14 7.98
C GLN A 597 -20.40 21.51 6.78
N THR A 598 -21.72 21.73 6.65
CA THR A 598 -22.54 21.21 5.53
C THR A 598 -23.75 22.11 5.24
N HIS A 599 -24.21 22.14 3.98
CA HIS A 599 -25.47 22.73 3.59
C HIS A 599 -26.68 21.81 3.85
N TYR A 600 -26.41 20.56 4.28
CA TYR A 600 -27.45 19.51 4.43
C TYR A 600 -27.35 18.84 5.80
N PRO A 601 -27.55 19.62 6.89
CA PRO A 601 -27.43 19.10 8.26
C PRO A 601 -28.45 17.99 8.54
N GLU A 602 -29.61 18.01 7.90
CA GLU A 602 -30.69 17.03 8.01
C GLU A 602 -30.45 15.74 7.22
N ASN A 603 -29.31 15.60 6.50
CA ASN A 603 -29.02 14.40 5.73
C ASN A 603 -29.10 13.13 6.63
N PRO A 604 -29.94 12.12 6.26
CA PRO A 604 -30.16 10.95 7.11
C PRO A 604 -28.89 10.17 7.44
N LEU A 605 -27.92 10.15 6.51
CA LEU A 605 -26.63 9.51 6.70
C LEU A 605 -25.83 10.18 7.82
N LEU A 606 -25.70 11.51 7.78
CA LEU A 606 -25.00 12.27 8.82
C LEU A 606 -25.69 12.11 10.16
N GLN A 607 -27.00 12.17 10.21
CA GLN A 607 -27.78 12.02 11.43
C GLN A 607 -27.59 10.62 12.05
N SER A 608 -27.68 9.56 11.22
CA SER A 608 -27.43 8.20 11.68
C SER A 608 -26.01 8.01 12.21
N LEU A 609 -25.00 8.55 11.52
CA LEU A 609 -23.60 8.44 11.91
C LEU A 609 -23.32 9.17 13.24
N LEU A 610 -23.89 10.35 13.44
CA LEU A 610 -23.66 11.17 14.62
C LEU A 610 -24.41 10.66 15.85
N GLN A 611 -25.65 10.21 15.67
CA GLN A 611 -26.51 9.78 16.79
C GLN A 611 -26.30 8.32 17.18
N GLN A 612 -26.07 7.44 16.20
CA GLN A 612 -26.05 5.98 16.39
C GLN A 612 -24.65 5.38 16.20
N GLY A 613 -23.70 6.16 15.67
CA GLY A 613 -22.32 5.73 15.45
C GLY A 613 -22.12 4.83 14.23
N TYR A 614 -20.88 4.43 14.02
CA TYR A 614 -20.45 3.71 12.80
C TYR A 614 -21.13 2.33 12.63
N ASN A 615 -21.33 1.60 13.72
CA ASN A 615 -21.90 0.24 13.64
C ASN A 615 -23.31 0.25 13.08
N GLN A 616 -24.20 1.15 13.57
CA GLN A 616 -25.57 1.26 13.05
C GLN A 616 -25.59 1.81 11.63
N PHE A 617 -24.77 2.81 11.34
CA PHE A 617 -24.57 3.30 9.96
C PHE A 617 -24.22 2.14 9.03
N ALA A 618 -23.23 1.30 9.38
CA ALA A 618 -22.78 0.19 8.56
C ALA A 618 -23.87 -0.87 8.33
N LEU A 619 -24.69 -1.17 9.36
CA LEU A 619 -25.84 -2.07 9.21
C LEU A 619 -26.88 -1.50 8.24
N ASN A 620 -27.23 -0.24 8.37
CA ASN A 620 -28.18 0.44 7.48
C ASN A 620 -27.66 0.46 6.04
N ALA A 621 -26.36 0.75 5.86
CA ALA A 621 -25.71 0.73 4.55
C ALA A 621 -25.71 -0.68 3.91
N LEU A 622 -25.50 -1.74 4.70
CA LEU A 622 -25.58 -3.12 4.20
C LEU A 622 -27.00 -3.47 3.71
N VAL A 623 -28.05 -3.06 4.45
CA VAL A 623 -29.44 -3.25 4.01
C VAL A 623 -29.68 -2.58 2.66
N LEU A 624 -29.26 -1.33 2.52
CA LEU A 624 -29.41 -0.59 1.27
C LEU A 624 -28.65 -1.25 0.11
N ARG A 625 -27.39 -1.65 0.33
CA ARG A 625 -26.59 -2.32 -0.72
C ARG A 625 -27.18 -3.66 -1.13
N LYS A 626 -27.77 -4.40 -0.19
CA LYS A 626 -28.49 -5.65 -0.49
C LYS A 626 -29.70 -5.39 -1.39
N ALA A 627 -30.52 -4.39 -1.04
CA ALA A 627 -31.68 -4.01 -1.85
C ALA A 627 -31.30 -3.57 -3.27
N MET A 628 -30.18 -2.85 -3.41
CA MET A 628 -29.66 -2.36 -4.69
C MET A 628 -28.76 -3.38 -5.42
N ARG A 629 -28.56 -4.58 -4.89
CA ARG A 629 -27.65 -5.60 -5.43
C ARG A 629 -26.21 -5.09 -5.67
N LEU A 630 -25.73 -4.20 -4.80
CA LEU A 630 -24.36 -3.68 -4.87
C LEU A 630 -23.39 -4.53 -4.02
N PRO A 631 -22.08 -4.47 -4.27
CA PRO A 631 -21.08 -5.11 -3.38
C PRO A 631 -21.30 -4.73 -1.91
N PRO A 632 -21.25 -5.68 -0.97
CA PRO A 632 -20.74 -7.06 -1.07
C PRO A 632 -21.75 -8.13 -1.53
N PHE A 633 -22.96 -7.76 -1.95
CA PHE A 633 -24.02 -8.69 -2.39
C PHE A 633 -23.96 -8.99 -3.89
N SER A 634 -23.02 -8.42 -4.59
CA SER A 634 -22.62 -8.75 -5.95
C SER A 634 -21.10 -8.64 -6.09
N SER A 635 -20.57 -9.16 -7.18
CA SER A 635 -19.17 -9.02 -7.57
C SER A 635 -19.07 -8.20 -8.85
N GLN A 636 -18.02 -7.41 -8.96
CA GLN A 636 -17.79 -6.51 -10.07
C GLN A 636 -16.45 -6.75 -10.74
N ALA A 637 -16.40 -6.53 -12.05
CA ALA A 637 -15.16 -6.49 -12.84
C ALA A 637 -15.25 -5.31 -13.80
N LEU A 638 -14.18 -4.54 -13.92
CA LEU A 638 -14.14 -3.30 -14.68
C LEU A 638 -13.07 -3.38 -15.77
N PHE A 639 -13.48 -3.37 -17.01
CA PHE A 639 -12.59 -3.15 -18.13
C PHE A 639 -12.37 -1.66 -18.32
N LYS A 640 -11.14 -1.24 -18.46
CA LYS A 640 -10.73 0.13 -18.78
C LYS A 640 -9.90 0.09 -20.05
N ALA A 641 -10.26 0.91 -21.06
CA ALA A 641 -9.48 1.08 -22.27
C ALA A 641 -9.02 2.52 -22.41
N GLN A 642 -7.84 2.74 -22.99
CA GLN A 642 -7.32 4.07 -23.23
C GLN A 642 -6.59 4.15 -24.58
N SER A 643 -6.85 5.24 -25.34
CA SER A 643 -6.23 5.53 -26.61
C SER A 643 -6.06 7.04 -26.82
N ARG A 644 -5.22 7.43 -27.78
CA ARG A 644 -5.12 8.84 -28.24
C ARG A 644 -6.38 9.29 -28.97
N HIS A 645 -7.10 8.35 -29.57
CA HIS A 645 -8.39 8.58 -30.25
C HIS A 645 -9.50 7.93 -29.43
N SER A 646 -10.55 8.69 -29.15
CA SER A 646 -11.68 8.23 -28.31
C SER A 646 -12.34 7.01 -28.91
N GLU A 647 -12.57 7.03 -30.21
CA GLU A 647 -13.25 5.99 -30.99
C GLU A 647 -12.57 4.62 -30.88
N ASP A 648 -11.22 4.58 -30.86
CA ASP A 648 -10.48 3.31 -30.76
C ASP A 648 -10.78 2.59 -29.43
N ALA A 649 -10.80 3.35 -28.32
CA ALA A 649 -11.06 2.80 -26.98
C ALA A 649 -12.52 2.37 -26.84
N GLU A 650 -13.44 3.15 -27.39
CA GLU A 650 -14.86 2.82 -27.45
C GLU A 650 -15.12 1.55 -28.28
N HIS A 651 -14.60 1.49 -29.50
CA HIS A 651 -14.78 0.34 -30.39
C HIS A 651 -14.21 -0.96 -29.80
N LEU A 652 -13.06 -0.88 -29.12
CA LEU A 652 -12.51 -2.06 -28.44
C LEU A 652 -13.48 -2.58 -27.37
N LEU A 653 -13.98 -1.68 -26.51
CA LEU A 653 -14.89 -2.09 -25.44
C LEU A 653 -16.30 -2.47 -25.99
N ALA A 654 -16.70 -1.95 -27.13
CA ALA A 654 -17.91 -2.37 -27.82
C ALA A 654 -17.80 -3.83 -28.29
N LYS A 655 -16.67 -4.22 -28.91
CA LYS A 655 -16.39 -5.61 -29.26
C LYS A 655 -16.39 -6.54 -28.05
N PHE A 656 -15.78 -6.09 -26.92
CA PHE A 656 -15.83 -6.84 -25.68
C PHE A 656 -17.27 -7.00 -25.17
N SER A 657 -18.07 -5.93 -25.24
CA SER A 657 -19.48 -5.97 -24.85
C SER A 657 -20.28 -6.93 -25.70
N GLU A 658 -20.10 -6.94 -27.03
CA GLU A 658 -20.77 -7.87 -27.94
C GLU A 658 -20.47 -9.32 -27.60
N TYR A 659 -19.19 -9.67 -27.43
CA TYR A 659 -18.77 -10.99 -26.98
C TYR A 659 -19.41 -11.37 -25.64
N LEU A 660 -19.33 -10.48 -24.67
CA LEU A 660 -19.88 -10.69 -23.32
C LEU A 660 -21.42 -10.81 -23.32
N GLN A 661 -22.12 -10.15 -24.22
CA GLN A 661 -23.57 -10.33 -24.42
C GLN A 661 -23.91 -11.74 -24.92
N GLN A 662 -23.03 -12.36 -25.73
CA GLN A 662 -23.20 -13.73 -26.13
C GLN A 662 -22.96 -14.68 -24.94
N VAL A 663 -21.84 -14.53 -24.23
CA VAL A 663 -21.53 -15.31 -23.02
C VAL A 663 -22.64 -15.19 -21.97
N LYS A 664 -23.22 -13.99 -21.82
CA LYS A 664 -24.37 -13.75 -20.93
C LYS A 664 -25.55 -14.64 -21.30
N ARG A 665 -25.92 -14.73 -22.59
CA ARG A 665 -27.03 -15.57 -23.06
C ARG A 665 -26.79 -17.05 -22.79
N ASP A 666 -25.53 -17.48 -22.96
CA ASP A 666 -25.18 -18.89 -22.91
C ASP A 666 -25.02 -19.41 -21.47
N MET A 667 -24.46 -18.61 -20.54
CA MET A 667 -24.08 -19.13 -19.22
C MET A 667 -24.32 -18.20 -18.03
N ALA A 668 -24.68 -16.92 -18.24
CA ALA A 668 -24.80 -15.96 -17.16
C ALA A 668 -25.94 -14.96 -17.36
N PRO A 669 -27.22 -15.38 -17.39
CA PRO A 669 -28.36 -14.52 -17.72
C PRO A 669 -28.53 -13.31 -16.79
N GLU A 670 -28.10 -13.42 -15.52
CA GLU A 670 -28.17 -12.31 -14.55
C GLU A 670 -26.97 -11.34 -14.66
N LEU A 671 -26.01 -11.58 -15.58
CA LEU A 671 -24.89 -10.66 -15.79
C LEU A 671 -25.40 -9.30 -16.26
N GLN A 672 -25.01 -8.27 -15.54
CA GLN A 672 -25.22 -6.89 -15.95
C GLN A 672 -23.95 -6.40 -16.65
N ILE A 673 -24.11 -5.83 -17.84
CA ILE A 673 -23.06 -5.26 -18.66
C ILE A 673 -23.39 -3.78 -18.84
N LEU A 674 -22.61 -2.90 -18.21
CA LEU A 674 -22.84 -1.48 -18.18
C LEU A 674 -21.75 -0.74 -18.97
N GLY A 675 -22.14 -0.18 -20.09
CA GLY A 675 -21.22 0.47 -21.03
C GLY A 675 -21.15 -0.26 -22.39
N PRO A 676 -20.19 0.11 -23.26
CA PRO A 676 -19.08 1.03 -23.02
C PRO A 676 -19.52 2.46 -22.73
N MET A 677 -18.85 3.11 -21.79
CA MET A 677 -19.11 4.50 -21.40
C MET A 677 -17.81 5.25 -21.16
N PRO A 678 -17.75 6.57 -21.37
CA PRO A 678 -16.60 7.36 -20.96
C PRO A 678 -16.31 7.18 -19.47
N ALA A 679 -15.04 7.07 -19.10
CA ALA A 679 -14.66 7.08 -17.69
C ALA A 679 -15.05 8.43 -17.05
N PRO A 680 -15.31 8.52 -15.71
CA PRO A 680 -15.58 9.78 -15.01
C PRO A 680 -14.58 10.89 -15.29
N PHE A 681 -13.33 10.51 -15.64
CA PHE A 681 -12.33 11.39 -16.21
C PHE A 681 -11.97 10.85 -17.58
N SER A 682 -12.73 11.26 -18.57
CA SER A 682 -12.68 10.72 -19.92
C SER A 682 -11.37 11.01 -20.65
N LYS A 683 -10.54 11.97 -20.17
CA LYS A 683 -9.23 12.28 -20.74
C LYS A 683 -8.15 12.42 -19.66
N LYS A 684 -6.99 11.77 -19.86
CA LYS A 684 -5.82 11.86 -18.97
C LYS A 684 -4.52 11.83 -19.79
N ALA A 685 -3.64 12.80 -19.58
CA ALA A 685 -2.34 12.88 -20.25
C ALA A 685 -2.43 12.68 -21.77
N GLY A 686 -3.44 13.27 -22.43
CA GLY A 686 -3.69 13.13 -23.85
C GLY A 686 -4.35 11.84 -24.31
N GLN A 687 -4.70 10.95 -23.37
CA GLN A 687 -5.37 9.68 -23.65
C GLN A 687 -6.84 9.77 -23.28
N TYR A 688 -7.76 9.35 -24.17
CA TYR A 688 -9.17 9.14 -23.89
C TYR A 688 -9.36 7.82 -23.18
N ARG A 689 -10.28 7.78 -22.21
CA ARG A 689 -10.52 6.64 -21.33
C ARG A 689 -11.97 6.24 -21.37
N TRP A 690 -12.21 4.98 -21.66
CA TRP A 690 -13.51 4.33 -21.68
C TRP A 690 -13.53 3.16 -20.71
N GLN A 691 -14.72 2.79 -20.27
CA GLN A 691 -14.92 1.69 -19.30
C GLN A 691 -16.14 0.87 -19.62
N LEU A 692 -16.07 -0.41 -19.25
CA LEU A 692 -17.16 -1.38 -19.33
C LEU A 692 -17.21 -2.12 -17.99
N LEU A 693 -18.31 -1.97 -17.25
CA LEU A 693 -18.47 -2.60 -15.93
C LEU A 693 -19.34 -3.84 -16.06
N LEU A 694 -18.85 -4.94 -15.54
CA LEU A 694 -19.59 -6.18 -15.34
C LEU A 694 -20.00 -6.30 -13.88
N GLN A 695 -21.23 -6.77 -13.63
CA GLN A 695 -21.72 -7.06 -12.30
C GLN A 695 -22.58 -8.32 -12.31
N HIS A 696 -22.35 -9.22 -11.33
CA HIS A 696 -23.11 -10.45 -11.17
C HIS A 696 -23.33 -10.77 -9.68
N PRO A 697 -24.52 -11.29 -9.27
CA PRO A 697 -24.75 -11.71 -7.87
C PRO A 697 -23.81 -12.82 -7.42
N SER A 698 -23.51 -13.78 -8.29
CA SER A 698 -22.59 -14.87 -8.03
C SER A 698 -21.16 -14.52 -8.48
N ARG A 699 -20.22 -14.52 -7.53
CA ARG A 699 -18.78 -14.36 -7.83
C ARG A 699 -18.25 -15.50 -8.73
N ALA A 700 -18.65 -16.72 -8.47
CA ALA A 700 -18.20 -17.87 -9.26
C ALA A 700 -18.62 -17.72 -10.73
N THR A 701 -19.85 -17.33 -10.99
CA THR A 701 -20.36 -17.11 -12.37
C THR A 701 -19.61 -15.95 -13.05
N LEU A 702 -19.35 -14.86 -12.35
CA LEU A 702 -18.57 -13.75 -12.91
C LEU A 702 -17.17 -14.24 -13.33
N HIS A 703 -16.50 -15.04 -12.48
CA HIS A 703 -15.18 -15.61 -12.82
C HIS A 703 -15.25 -16.57 -14.02
N GLN A 704 -16.30 -17.38 -14.17
CA GLN A 704 -16.48 -18.22 -15.34
C GLN A 704 -16.61 -17.39 -16.63
N VAL A 705 -17.36 -16.28 -16.57
CA VAL A 705 -17.46 -15.31 -17.68
C VAL A 705 -16.10 -14.71 -18.03
N LEU A 706 -15.35 -14.29 -17.03
CA LEU A 706 -14.02 -13.71 -17.25
C LEU A 706 -13.01 -14.75 -17.78
N THR A 707 -13.09 -15.99 -17.34
CA THR A 707 -12.26 -17.09 -17.87
C THR A 707 -12.58 -17.37 -19.34
N ALA A 708 -13.85 -17.36 -19.72
CA ALA A 708 -14.24 -17.51 -21.12
C ALA A 708 -13.70 -16.33 -21.96
N PHE A 709 -13.83 -15.11 -21.44
CA PHE A 709 -13.27 -13.91 -22.08
C PHE A 709 -11.74 -14.01 -22.24
N GLU A 710 -11.03 -14.42 -21.20
CA GLU A 710 -9.57 -14.57 -21.21
C GLU A 710 -9.11 -15.57 -22.28
N ARG A 711 -9.76 -16.72 -22.34
CA ARG A 711 -9.44 -17.76 -23.32
C ARG A 711 -9.61 -17.29 -24.77
N ASP A 712 -10.71 -16.56 -25.04
CA ASP A 712 -11.15 -16.30 -26.42
C ASP A 712 -10.73 -14.91 -26.93
N GLN A 713 -10.46 -13.94 -26.04
CA GLN A 713 -10.30 -12.52 -26.41
C GLN A 713 -9.01 -11.89 -25.91
N ALA A 714 -8.41 -12.36 -24.80
CA ALA A 714 -7.37 -11.60 -24.11
C ALA A 714 -6.05 -11.45 -24.88
N ASP A 715 -5.69 -12.45 -25.68
CA ASP A 715 -4.44 -12.47 -26.45
C ASP A 715 -4.59 -11.91 -27.89
N GLN A 716 -5.78 -11.35 -28.22
CA GLN A 716 -5.97 -10.72 -29.52
C GLN A 716 -5.10 -9.45 -29.63
N ALA A 717 -4.39 -9.33 -30.75
CA ALA A 717 -3.54 -8.17 -31.01
C ALA A 717 -4.37 -6.88 -31.08
N THR A 718 -4.09 -5.93 -30.21
CA THR A 718 -4.72 -4.61 -30.20
C THR A 718 -3.68 -3.51 -29.99
N LYS A 719 -3.89 -2.36 -30.66
CA LYS A 719 -3.11 -1.15 -30.46
C LYS A 719 -3.61 -0.33 -29.25
N VAL A 720 -4.79 -0.65 -28.75
CA VAL A 720 -5.43 0.02 -27.61
C VAL A 720 -4.97 -0.63 -26.32
N ARG A 721 -4.47 0.15 -25.39
CA ARG A 721 -4.14 -0.35 -24.05
C ARG A 721 -5.42 -0.57 -23.27
N TRP A 722 -5.63 -1.78 -22.81
CA TRP A 722 -6.73 -2.11 -21.92
C TRP A 722 -6.27 -2.85 -20.68
N ILE A 723 -7.11 -2.89 -19.67
CA ILE A 723 -6.88 -3.55 -18.39
C ILE A 723 -8.20 -4.07 -17.83
N LEU A 724 -8.10 -5.14 -17.06
CA LEU A 724 -9.18 -5.69 -16.24
C LEU A 724 -8.88 -5.44 -14.76
N ASP A 725 -9.86 -4.92 -14.02
CA ASP A 725 -9.80 -4.70 -12.58
C ASP A 725 -10.93 -5.48 -11.91
N VAL A 726 -10.59 -6.59 -11.26
CA VAL A 726 -11.52 -7.43 -10.51
C VAL A 726 -11.70 -6.85 -9.10
N ASP A 727 -12.94 -6.79 -8.63
CA ASP A 727 -13.33 -6.14 -7.38
C ASP A 727 -12.79 -4.69 -7.29
N PRO A 728 -13.17 -3.80 -8.23
CA PRO A 728 -12.67 -2.43 -8.26
C PRO A 728 -13.14 -1.66 -7.03
N LEU A 729 -12.22 -0.92 -6.39
CA LEU A 729 -12.56 0.02 -5.30
C LEU A 729 -12.86 1.41 -5.83
N ASP A 730 -12.42 1.75 -7.03
CA ASP A 730 -12.58 3.04 -7.66
C ASP A 730 -13.05 2.84 -9.11
N LEU A 731 -14.21 3.36 -9.41
CA LEU A 731 -14.80 3.32 -10.74
C LEU A 731 -14.33 4.50 -11.63
N SER A 732 -13.44 5.38 -11.15
CA SER A 732 -12.89 6.53 -11.87
C SER A 732 -11.67 6.23 -12.73
#